data_972c57e6899d209329f73eb11ff54789
#
_entry.id   972c57e6899d209329f73eb11ff54789
#
_cell.length_a   1.000
_cell.length_b   1.000
_cell.length_c   1.000
_cell.angle_alpha   90.00
_cell.angle_beta   90.00
_cell.angle_gamma   90.00
#
_symmetry.space_group_name_H-M   'P 1'
#
loop_
_entity.id
_entity.type
_entity.pdbx_description
1 polymer ?
#
loop_
_entity_poly.entity_id
_entity_poly.type
_entity_poly.pdbx_seq_one_letter_code
_entity_poly.pdbx_strand_id
1 'polypeptide(L)'
;MRYVVTGGTGFIGRHVVSRLLDGRPDAQLWVLVRRSSLARFERLAGRWGERARPLVGDLTRLRLAEETIAELGDIDHLVHCAAVGTRAAVELAQRLGATLHHVSSIAVAGDFTGEYTEADFDVGQRLPTPYHRTAFDAESLVRSAPGLRYRIYRPAVVVGDSRTGEMDRVDGPYHVFGVLAKLAALPSFTPMLLPDTGRINIVPVDYVADALVALMHAAGRDGQTFHLTAPTAIGLRGIYRGIAGAAGLPPLLGPLPGSVAAPVLNARGRAKVLRDMAATQLGIPAEIFDVVDSATTFTSDATREALRGTGIHVPEFATYAPQLWRYWAEHLDPDRARRNHPLVGRHVIITGASSGIGRAAAIAVAKRGATVFALARNGDALDGLVAEIRAGGGQAYAFTCDVTDSASVEHTVKDILGRFDHVDYLVNNAGRSIRRSVVNATDRLHDYERVMAVNYFGAVRMVLALLPHWRERRFGHVVNVSSAGVQARNPRYSSYLPTKAALDAFADVVASETLSDHITFTNIHMPLVATPMIAPSRRLNPVRAISAEHAAAMVVRGLVEKPARIDTPLGTLAEVGNYVAPRLARRVLHQLYLGYPDSPAAQGISPPDGDRTARRPNRPARMGIPRPVRRWGRLVPGVHW
;
A
#
# COMPACT_ATOMS: atom_id res chain seq x y z
N MET A 1 -24.52 23.32 22.45
CA MET A 1 -23.91 23.82 21.18
C MET A 1 -23.97 22.78 20.09
N ARG A 2 -24.21 23.19 18.83
CA ARG A 2 -24.44 22.30 17.69
C ARG A 2 -23.36 22.50 16.62
N TYR A 3 -22.75 21.40 16.18
CA TYR A 3 -21.61 21.43 15.27
C TYR A 3 -21.86 20.57 14.04
N VAL A 4 -21.43 21.05 12.90
CA VAL A 4 -21.25 20.24 11.70
C VAL A 4 -19.75 20.10 11.44
N VAL A 5 -19.26 18.87 11.30
CA VAL A 5 -17.85 18.59 11.07
C VAL A 5 -17.67 17.87 9.73
N THR A 6 -16.94 18.47 8.82
CA THR A 6 -16.56 17.84 7.56
C THR A 6 -15.13 17.29 7.66
N GLY A 7 -14.87 16.12 7.06
CA GLY A 7 -13.60 15.44 7.27
C GLY A 7 -13.42 14.88 8.68
N GLY A 8 -14.51 14.74 9.46
CA GLY A 8 -14.48 14.27 10.85
C GLY A 8 -14.01 12.82 11.03
N THR A 9 -14.00 12.00 9.98
CA THR A 9 -13.38 10.67 10.01
C THR A 9 -11.89 10.67 9.61
N GLY A 10 -11.35 11.83 9.22
CA GLY A 10 -9.94 12.03 8.90
C GLY A 10 -9.07 12.18 10.15
N PHE A 11 -7.76 12.30 9.94
CA PHE A 11 -6.77 12.32 11.02
C PHE A 11 -7.01 13.46 12.04
N ILE A 12 -7.01 14.72 11.59
CA ILE A 12 -7.28 15.86 12.47
C ILE A 12 -8.74 15.83 12.94
N GLY A 13 -9.68 15.61 12.01
CA GLY A 13 -11.12 15.73 12.30
C GLY A 13 -11.60 14.78 13.40
N ARG A 14 -11.12 13.52 13.44
CA ARG A 14 -11.53 12.59 14.51
C ARG A 14 -11.05 13.03 15.90
N HIS A 15 -9.86 13.63 15.99
CA HIS A 15 -9.37 14.18 17.26
C HIS A 15 -10.18 15.41 17.67
N VAL A 16 -10.53 16.29 16.73
CA VAL A 16 -11.41 17.44 16.99
C VAL A 16 -12.79 16.99 17.47
N VAL A 17 -13.42 16.01 16.81
CA VAL A 17 -14.71 15.44 17.24
C VAL A 17 -14.61 14.90 18.66
N SER A 18 -13.57 14.11 18.97
CA SER A 18 -13.37 13.57 20.32
C SER A 18 -13.22 14.67 21.35
N ARG A 19 -12.40 15.71 21.08
CA ARG A 19 -12.20 16.84 22.01
C ARG A 19 -13.47 17.68 22.25
N LEU A 20 -14.29 17.87 21.20
CA LEU A 20 -15.57 18.56 21.34
C LEU A 20 -16.54 17.77 22.24
N LEU A 21 -16.58 16.45 22.09
CA LEU A 21 -17.42 15.57 22.90
C LEU A 21 -16.94 15.46 24.35
N ASP A 22 -15.61 15.38 24.56
CA ASP A 22 -15.01 15.27 25.89
C ASP A 22 -15.13 16.60 26.68
N GLY A 23 -14.89 17.73 26.02
CA GLY A 23 -14.87 19.04 26.63
C GLY A 23 -16.25 19.68 26.84
N ARG A 24 -17.31 19.16 26.18
CA ARG A 24 -18.66 19.74 26.23
C ARG A 24 -19.73 18.66 26.30
N PRO A 25 -20.29 18.41 27.50
CA PRO A 25 -21.34 17.38 27.65
C PRO A 25 -22.62 17.67 26.87
N ASP A 26 -22.91 18.93 26.58
CA ASP A 26 -24.09 19.41 25.82
C ASP A 26 -23.87 19.45 24.30
N ALA A 27 -22.68 19.12 23.82
CA ALA A 27 -22.35 19.15 22.40
C ALA A 27 -23.13 18.09 21.58
N GLN A 28 -23.71 18.53 20.47
CA GLN A 28 -24.32 17.68 19.46
C GLN A 28 -23.56 17.88 18.14
N LEU A 29 -23.08 16.79 17.56
CA LEU A 29 -22.24 16.84 16.37
C LEU A 29 -22.87 16.06 15.22
N TRP A 30 -22.86 16.66 14.03
CA TRP A 30 -23.13 16.00 12.78
C TRP A 30 -21.83 15.88 11.99
N VAL A 31 -21.41 14.65 11.74
CA VAL A 31 -20.18 14.38 10.97
C VAL A 31 -20.55 14.08 9.54
N LEU A 32 -20.19 14.98 8.61
CA LEU A 32 -20.45 14.77 7.19
C LEU A 32 -19.56 13.66 6.64
N VAL A 33 -20.20 12.59 6.16
CA VAL A 33 -19.51 11.40 5.65
C VAL A 33 -20.05 10.99 4.28
N ARG A 34 -19.15 10.60 3.39
CA ARG A 34 -19.56 9.96 2.12
C ARG A 34 -20.06 8.54 2.41
N ARG A 35 -20.96 8.02 1.57
CA ARG A 35 -21.44 6.63 1.71
C ARG A 35 -20.30 5.60 1.82
N SER A 36 -19.21 5.80 1.08
CA SER A 36 -18.02 4.94 1.14
C SER A 36 -17.25 5.02 2.46
N SER A 37 -17.48 6.05 3.26
CA SER A 37 -16.79 6.27 4.56
C SER A 37 -17.69 5.96 5.76
N LEU A 38 -18.93 5.49 5.54
CA LEU A 38 -19.88 5.24 6.62
C LEU A 38 -19.38 4.14 7.57
N ALA A 39 -18.82 3.06 7.05
CA ALA A 39 -18.23 2.00 7.88
C ALA A 39 -17.07 2.49 8.77
N ARG A 40 -16.29 3.47 8.29
CA ARG A 40 -15.24 4.11 9.11
C ARG A 40 -15.86 4.97 10.22
N PHE A 41 -16.94 5.69 9.92
CA PHE A 41 -17.67 6.44 10.93
C PHE A 41 -18.25 5.50 12.01
N GLU A 42 -18.89 4.40 11.63
CA GLU A 42 -19.48 3.43 12.56
C GLU A 42 -18.45 2.86 13.56
N ARG A 43 -17.23 2.59 13.10
CA ARG A 43 -16.14 2.17 14.00
C ARG A 43 -15.75 3.25 15.01
N LEU A 44 -15.76 4.52 14.60
CA LEU A 44 -15.48 5.65 15.50
C LEU A 44 -16.67 5.98 16.41
N ALA A 45 -17.89 5.80 15.93
CA ALA A 45 -19.12 6.05 16.67
C ALA A 45 -19.21 5.24 17.99
N GLY A 46 -18.62 4.05 18.04
CA GLY A 46 -18.49 3.29 19.29
C GLY A 46 -17.74 4.03 20.40
N ARG A 47 -16.86 4.97 20.06
CA ARG A 47 -16.13 5.83 21.00
C ARG A 47 -16.85 7.17 21.26
N TRP A 48 -17.62 7.66 20.27
CA TRP A 48 -18.25 8.99 20.32
C TRP A 48 -19.66 8.97 20.94
N GLY A 49 -20.30 7.81 20.98
CA GLY A 49 -21.68 7.65 21.46
C GLY A 49 -22.71 8.32 20.55
N GLU A 50 -23.94 8.43 21.04
CA GLU A 50 -25.10 8.97 20.28
C GLU A 50 -25.05 10.48 20.01
N ARG A 51 -24.10 11.20 20.65
CA ARG A 51 -23.92 12.63 20.44
C ARG A 51 -23.25 13.00 19.12
N ALA A 52 -22.58 12.03 18.47
CA ALA A 52 -22.06 12.18 17.12
C ALA A 52 -22.93 11.40 16.14
N ARG A 53 -23.56 12.08 15.20
CA ARG A 53 -24.46 11.51 14.20
C ARG A 53 -23.86 11.60 12.80
N PRO A 54 -24.00 10.58 11.96
CA PRO A 54 -23.55 10.68 10.57
C PRO A 54 -24.51 11.53 9.75
N LEU A 55 -23.97 12.49 9.01
CA LEU A 55 -24.64 13.23 7.97
C LEU A 55 -24.14 12.69 6.62
N VAL A 56 -24.95 11.90 5.91
CA VAL A 56 -24.52 11.28 4.67
C VAL A 56 -24.61 12.26 3.51
N GLY A 57 -23.46 12.64 2.94
CA GLY A 57 -23.37 13.59 1.83
C GLY A 57 -21.99 13.64 1.20
N ASP A 58 -21.89 14.35 0.08
CA ASP A 58 -20.62 14.58 -0.63
C ASP A 58 -20.43 16.08 -0.93
N LEU A 59 -19.43 16.69 -0.28
CA LEU A 59 -19.10 18.11 -0.49
C LEU A 59 -18.68 18.45 -1.91
N THR A 60 -18.18 17.49 -2.68
CA THR A 60 -17.74 17.75 -4.06
C THR A 60 -18.90 17.85 -5.05
N ARG A 61 -20.07 17.34 -4.68
CA ARG A 61 -21.29 17.32 -5.49
C ARG A 61 -22.41 18.21 -4.97
N LEU A 62 -22.18 18.92 -3.85
CA LEU A 62 -23.08 19.87 -3.19
C LEU A 62 -24.58 19.54 -3.31
N ARG A 63 -25.00 18.39 -2.76
CA ARG A 63 -26.41 18.06 -2.63
C ARG A 63 -26.66 17.46 -1.25
N LEU A 64 -26.65 18.32 -0.23
CA LEU A 64 -27.50 18.04 0.92
C LEU A 64 -28.92 18.42 0.49
N ALA A 65 -29.86 17.50 0.62
CA ALA A 65 -31.25 17.78 0.35
C ALA A 65 -31.73 18.95 1.24
N GLU A 66 -32.61 19.81 0.76
CA GLU A 66 -33.18 20.92 1.55
C GLU A 66 -33.76 20.42 2.88
N GLU A 67 -34.40 19.25 2.84
CA GLU A 67 -34.95 18.56 4.00
C GLU A 67 -33.85 18.26 5.06
N THR A 68 -32.68 17.79 4.62
CA THR A 68 -31.55 17.51 5.51
C THR A 68 -31.00 18.77 6.18
N ILE A 69 -30.99 19.89 5.45
CA ILE A 69 -30.56 21.18 6.02
C ILE A 69 -31.60 21.69 7.01
N ALA A 70 -32.88 21.54 6.70
CA ALA A 70 -33.98 21.90 7.62
C ALA A 70 -33.93 21.07 8.92
N GLU A 71 -33.59 19.78 8.84
CA GLU A 71 -33.42 18.89 9.99
C GLU A 71 -32.24 19.29 10.90
N LEU A 72 -31.19 19.89 10.33
CA LEU A 72 -30.04 20.35 11.10
C LEU A 72 -30.42 21.49 12.06
N GLY A 73 -31.39 22.35 11.70
CA GLY A 73 -31.77 23.52 12.47
C GLY A 73 -30.61 24.50 12.70
N ASP A 74 -30.63 25.24 13.80
CA ASP A 74 -29.57 26.20 14.11
C ASP A 74 -28.26 25.49 14.43
N ILE A 75 -27.23 25.80 13.67
CA ILE A 75 -25.86 25.30 13.85
C ILE A 75 -24.95 26.46 14.28
N ASP A 76 -24.27 26.31 15.43
CA ASP A 76 -23.37 27.33 15.92
C ASP A 76 -22.05 27.36 15.13
N HIS A 77 -21.50 26.18 14.81
CA HIS A 77 -20.16 26.04 14.25
C HIS A 77 -20.11 24.99 13.14
N LEU A 78 -19.48 25.34 12.01
CA LEU A 78 -19.11 24.39 10.97
C LEU A 78 -17.58 24.24 10.93
N VAL A 79 -17.08 23.03 11.21
CA VAL A 79 -15.64 22.72 11.22
C VAL A 79 -15.25 22.01 9.94
N HIS A 80 -14.44 22.65 9.12
CA HIS A 80 -14.00 22.12 7.83
C HIS A 80 -12.56 21.59 7.93
N CYS A 81 -12.43 20.29 8.20
CA CYS A 81 -11.16 19.56 8.24
C CYS A 81 -10.88 18.75 6.94
N ALA A 82 -11.73 18.88 5.92
CA ALA A 82 -11.57 18.15 4.68
C ALA A 82 -10.65 18.91 3.72
N ALA A 83 -9.77 18.18 3.02
CA ALA A 83 -8.84 18.76 2.05
C ALA A 83 -9.50 19.26 0.75
N VAL A 84 -10.79 18.97 0.56
CA VAL A 84 -11.57 19.33 -0.64
C VAL A 84 -12.98 19.77 -0.26
N GLY A 85 -13.63 20.52 -1.15
CA GLY A 85 -15.03 20.92 -0.97
C GLY A 85 -15.19 22.22 -0.17
N THR A 86 -14.17 23.07 -0.08
CA THR A 86 -14.20 24.34 0.69
C THR A 86 -15.30 25.27 0.21
N ARG A 87 -15.55 25.40 -1.11
CA ARG A 87 -16.65 26.20 -1.65
C ARG A 87 -18.00 25.75 -1.06
N ALA A 88 -18.24 24.45 -1.04
CA ALA A 88 -19.45 23.86 -0.49
C ALA A 88 -19.57 24.06 1.03
N ALA A 89 -18.44 24.00 1.75
CA ALA A 89 -18.43 24.28 3.18
C ALA A 89 -18.74 25.75 3.49
N VAL A 90 -18.24 26.69 2.66
CA VAL A 90 -18.58 28.12 2.73
C VAL A 90 -20.09 28.33 2.51
N GLU A 91 -20.65 27.81 1.41
CA GLU A 91 -22.07 27.92 1.09
C GLU A 91 -22.95 27.31 2.19
N LEU A 92 -22.56 26.15 2.73
CA LEU A 92 -23.29 25.50 3.81
C LEU A 92 -23.25 26.34 5.10
N ALA A 93 -22.08 26.89 5.46
CA ALA A 93 -21.94 27.76 6.64
C ALA A 93 -22.80 29.02 6.51
N GLN A 94 -22.82 29.66 5.34
CA GLN A 94 -23.69 30.83 5.07
C GLN A 94 -25.19 30.48 5.19
N ARG A 95 -25.62 29.34 4.64
CA ARG A 95 -27.01 28.87 4.71
C ARG A 95 -27.46 28.54 6.14
N LEU A 96 -26.55 28.00 6.96
CA LEU A 96 -26.81 27.64 8.36
C LEU A 96 -26.60 28.82 9.33
N GLY A 97 -26.08 29.97 8.86
CA GLY A 97 -25.68 31.07 9.72
C GLY A 97 -24.57 30.73 10.71
N ALA A 98 -23.84 29.64 10.46
CA ALA A 98 -22.80 29.09 11.32
C ALA A 98 -21.45 29.81 11.16
N THR A 99 -20.65 29.88 12.23
CA THR A 99 -19.24 30.30 12.11
C THR A 99 -18.42 29.18 11.48
N LEU A 100 -17.74 29.48 10.36
CA LEU A 100 -16.86 28.53 9.66
C LEU A 100 -15.47 28.47 10.32
N HIS A 101 -15.07 27.29 10.75
CA HIS A 101 -13.72 26.98 11.24
C HIS A 101 -12.97 26.21 10.16
N HIS A 102 -12.13 26.90 9.40
CA HIS A 102 -11.40 26.31 8.28
C HIS A 102 -10.01 25.85 8.69
N VAL A 103 -9.74 24.55 8.59
CA VAL A 103 -8.40 23.98 8.79
C VAL A 103 -7.63 24.07 7.47
N SER A 104 -6.79 25.09 7.36
CA SER A 104 -5.86 25.36 6.25
C SER A 104 -4.51 24.66 6.52
N SER A 105 -3.40 25.27 6.13
CA SER A 105 -2.03 24.77 6.37
C SER A 105 -1.03 25.91 6.27
N ILE A 106 0.13 25.80 6.95
CA ILE A 106 1.27 26.70 6.72
C ILE A 106 1.78 26.65 5.28
N ALA A 107 1.40 25.64 4.49
CA ALA A 107 1.74 25.52 3.08
C ALA A 107 1.25 26.70 2.21
N VAL A 108 0.30 27.51 2.67
CA VAL A 108 -0.15 28.74 2.00
C VAL A 108 0.99 29.73 1.79
N ALA A 109 2.05 29.69 2.62
CA ALA A 109 3.23 30.51 2.48
C ALA A 109 4.10 30.17 1.25
N GLY A 110 3.87 29.02 0.62
CA GLY A 110 4.59 28.61 -0.60
C GLY A 110 6.11 28.62 -0.44
N ASP A 111 6.80 29.34 -1.35
CA ASP A 111 8.26 29.53 -1.33
C ASP A 111 8.69 30.87 -0.71
N PHE A 112 7.86 31.49 0.10
CA PHE A 112 8.19 32.72 0.82
C PHE A 112 9.45 32.53 1.67
N THR A 113 10.26 33.57 1.77
CA THR A 113 11.47 33.58 2.60
C THR A 113 11.40 34.70 3.62
N GLY A 114 11.68 34.38 4.88
CA GLY A 114 11.59 35.32 5.98
C GLY A 114 10.47 34.99 6.97
N GLU A 115 10.01 35.99 7.69
CA GLU A 115 8.98 35.84 8.73
C GLU A 115 7.58 35.97 8.11
N TYR A 116 6.79 34.89 8.20
CA TYR A 116 5.41 34.85 7.73
C TYR A 116 4.48 34.88 8.94
N THR A 117 3.72 35.96 9.06
CA THR A 117 2.85 36.22 10.21
C THR A 117 1.45 35.64 10.00
N GLU A 118 0.65 35.63 11.07
CA GLU A 118 -0.75 35.18 10.99
C GLU A 118 -1.63 36.15 10.17
N ALA A 119 -1.20 37.40 9.99
CA ALA A 119 -1.87 38.39 9.13
C ALA A 119 -1.57 38.20 7.64
N ASP A 120 -0.43 37.59 7.31
CA ASP A 120 -0.01 37.41 5.92
C ASP A 120 -0.83 36.33 5.23
N PHE A 121 -1.08 36.55 3.91
CA PHE A 121 -1.75 35.56 3.08
C PHE A 121 -1.17 35.57 1.67
N ASP A 122 -1.54 36.56 0.84
CA ASP A 122 -1.00 36.74 -0.51
C ASP A 122 0.08 37.82 -0.46
N VAL A 123 1.32 37.39 -0.45
CA VAL A 123 2.52 38.23 -0.41
C VAL A 123 3.38 38.07 -1.67
N GLY A 124 2.79 37.52 -2.73
CA GLY A 124 3.47 37.32 -4.01
C GLY A 124 4.33 36.02 -4.06
N GLN A 125 4.14 35.11 -3.12
CA GLN A 125 4.84 33.82 -3.08
C GLN A 125 4.43 32.92 -4.24
N ARG A 126 5.36 32.07 -4.72
CA ARG A 126 5.04 30.99 -5.65
C ARG A 126 4.53 29.78 -4.89
N LEU A 127 3.64 29.03 -5.52
CA LEU A 127 3.04 27.83 -4.97
C LEU A 127 3.61 26.60 -5.71
N PRO A 128 4.73 26.03 -5.24
CA PRO A 128 5.55 25.08 -6.01
C PRO A 128 4.88 23.72 -6.24
N THR A 129 3.94 23.32 -5.38
CA THR A 129 3.27 22.02 -5.53
C THR A 129 1.75 22.18 -5.61
N PRO A 130 1.02 21.18 -6.16
CA PRO A 130 -0.44 21.18 -6.15
C PRO A 130 -1.03 21.32 -4.75
N TYR A 131 -0.36 20.81 -3.72
CA TYR A 131 -0.80 20.93 -2.34
C TYR A 131 -0.80 22.39 -1.85
N HIS A 132 0.30 23.15 -2.11
CA HIS A 132 0.38 24.56 -1.77
C HIS A 132 -0.73 25.35 -2.46
N ARG A 133 -0.96 25.09 -3.75
CA ARG A 133 -2.01 25.76 -4.52
C ARG A 133 -3.40 25.45 -3.97
N THR A 134 -3.70 24.17 -3.72
CA THR A 134 -5.01 23.78 -3.18
C THR A 134 -5.29 24.41 -1.82
N ALA A 135 -4.29 24.46 -0.92
CA ALA A 135 -4.42 25.11 0.38
C ALA A 135 -4.66 26.61 0.25
N PHE A 136 -3.90 27.28 -0.62
CA PHE A 136 -4.04 28.71 -0.90
C PHE A 136 -5.40 29.04 -1.50
N ASP A 137 -5.83 28.34 -2.55
CA ASP A 137 -7.12 28.55 -3.21
C ASP A 137 -8.29 28.32 -2.25
N ALA A 138 -8.21 27.30 -1.40
CA ALA A 138 -9.21 27.01 -0.37
C ALA A 138 -9.33 28.16 0.66
N GLU A 139 -8.21 28.65 1.16
CA GLU A 139 -8.20 29.76 2.11
C GLU A 139 -8.67 31.08 1.48
N SER A 140 -8.31 31.34 0.21
CA SER A 140 -8.78 32.49 -0.57
C SER A 140 -10.31 32.50 -0.69
N LEU A 141 -10.94 31.34 -0.94
CA LEU A 141 -12.40 31.20 -0.99
C LEU A 141 -13.06 31.58 0.35
N VAL A 142 -12.48 31.18 1.47
CA VAL A 142 -13.00 31.52 2.80
C VAL A 142 -12.89 33.01 3.07
N ARG A 143 -11.73 33.62 2.78
CA ARG A 143 -11.47 35.04 3.01
C ARG A 143 -12.34 35.97 2.15
N SER A 144 -12.62 35.55 0.93
CA SER A 144 -13.40 36.34 -0.04
C SER A 144 -14.92 36.16 0.09
N ALA A 145 -15.39 35.26 0.96
CA ALA A 145 -16.83 34.97 1.09
C ALA A 145 -17.58 36.13 1.81
N PRO A 146 -18.53 36.81 1.17
CA PRO A 146 -19.21 37.96 1.76
C PRO A 146 -20.11 37.51 2.92
N GLY A 147 -20.04 38.26 4.02
CA GLY A 147 -20.89 38.06 5.20
C GLY A 147 -20.61 36.78 6.02
N LEU A 148 -19.60 36.01 5.64
CA LEU A 148 -19.23 34.79 6.37
C LEU A 148 -18.47 35.12 7.65
N ARG A 149 -18.92 34.60 8.78
CA ARG A 149 -18.11 34.57 9.99
C ARG A 149 -17.18 33.38 9.92
N TYR A 150 -15.85 33.59 10.01
CA TYR A 150 -14.88 32.51 9.89
C TYR A 150 -13.70 32.66 10.83
N ARG A 151 -12.99 31.54 11.05
CA ARG A 151 -11.66 31.47 11.65
C ARG A 151 -10.81 30.48 10.84
N ILE A 152 -9.57 30.83 10.63
CA ILE A 152 -8.64 30.01 9.84
C ILE A 152 -7.55 29.49 10.77
N TYR A 153 -7.25 28.21 10.65
CA TYR A 153 -6.21 27.54 11.40
C TYR A 153 -5.18 26.97 10.42
N ARG A 154 -3.93 27.37 10.58
CA ARG A 154 -2.81 26.93 9.74
C ARG A 154 -1.89 26.02 10.55
N PRO A 155 -2.20 24.73 10.69
CA PRO A 155 -1.29 23.80 11.33
C PRO A 155 0.00 23.66 10.51
N ALA A 156 1.11 23.44 11.21
CA ALA A 156 2.36 22.97 10.67
C ALA A 156 2.24 21.51 10.20
N VAL A 157 3.35 20.84 9.98
CA VAL A 157 3.33 19.40 9.66
C VAL A 157 2.81 18.64 10.87
N VAL A 158 1.59 18.10 10.73
CA VAL A 158 0.92 17.40 11.83
C VAL A 158 1.39 15.95 11.89
N VAL A 159 1.91 15.56 13.03
CA VAL A 159 2.36 14.20 13.34
C VAL A 159 1.42 13.50 14.31
N GLY A 160 1.73 12.26 14.67
CA GLY A 160 0.92 11.45 15.58
C GLY A 160 0.67 12.10 16.94
N ASP A 161 -0.23 11.51 17.70
CA ASP A 161 -0.58 11.94 19.07
C ASP A 161 0.68 11.88 19.97
N SER A 162 0.93 12.95 20.74
CA SER A 162 2.15 13.07 21.54
C SER A 162 2.25 12.04 22.66
N ARG A 163 1.13 11.48 23.10
CA ARG A 163 1.06 10.52 24.21
C ARG A 163 1.10 9.08 23.74
N THR A 164 0.39 8.77 22.65
CA THR A 164 0.24 7.40 22.13
C THR A 164 1.11 7.10 20.93
N GLY A 165 1.54 8.13 20.20
CA GLY A 165 2.22 8.01 18.91
C GLY A 165 1.27 7.68 17.75
N GLU A 166 -0.03 7.49 18.01
CA GLU A 166 -1.02 7.07 17.00
C GLU A 166 -1.03 8.00 15.78
N MET A 167 -0.89 7.42 14.61
CA MET A 167 -0.89 8.13 13.33
C MET A 167 -1.60 7.28 12.25
N ASP A 168 -2.20 7.95 11.26
CA ASP A 168 -2.96 7.27 10.19
C ASP A 168 -2.08 6.89 9.00
N ARG A 169 -1.04 7.68 8.72
CA ARG A 169 -0.26 7.59 7.47
C ARG A 169 1.23 7.79 7.71
N VAL A 170 2.02 7.16 6.85
CA VAL A 170 3.45 7.47 6.72
C VAL A 170 3.58 8.64 5.76
N ASP A 171 3.62 9.86 6.28
CA ASP A 171 3.73 11.10 5.51
C ASP A 171 4.70 12.08 6.19
N GLY A 172 5.18 13.10 5.46
CA GLY A 172 6.10 14.10 6.02
C GLY A 172 7.36 13.47 6.64
N PRO A 173 7.68 13.74 7.93
CA PRO A 173 8.90 13.27 8.58
C PRO A 173 9.00 11.74 8.72
N TYR A 174 7.89 11.01 8.61
CA TYR A 174 7.89 9.54 8.72
C TYR A 174 8.58 8.82 7.56
N HIS A 175 8.73 9.47 6.41
CA HIS A 175 9.54 8.93 5.31
C HIS A 175 11.00 8.67 5.73
N VAL A 176 11.50 9.46 6.67
CA VAL A 176 12.85 9.29 7.22
C VAL A 176 12.94 8.09 8.15
N PHE A 177 11.84 7.67 8.79
CA PHE A 177 11.84 6.56 9.77
C PHE A 177 12.28 5.23 9.15
N GLY A 178 11.87 4.93 7.92
CA GLY A 178 12.32 3.73 7.21
C GLY A 178 13.83 3.70 6.96
N VAL A 179 14.44 4.87 6.70
CA VAL A 179 15.90 5.00 6.58
C VAL A 179 16.56 4.83 7.94
N LEU A 180 16.00 5.47 8.97
CA LEU A 180 16.52 5.38 10.33
C LEU A 180 16.44 3.95 10.88
N ALA A 181 15.39 3.20 10.53
CA ALA A 181 15.28 1.77 10.87
C ALA A 181 16.42 0.93 10.25
N LYS A 182 16.82 1.25 9.01
CA LYS A 182 17.98 0.59 8.38
C LYS A 182 19.29 0.98 9.06
N LEU A 183 19.44 2.24 9.49
CA LEU A 183 20.59 2.70 10.24
C LEU A 183 20.67 2.07 11.65
N ALA A 184 19.53 1.81 12.28
CA ALA A 184 19.46 1.10 13.56
C ALA A 184 19.99 -0.36 13.48
N ALA A 185 20.08 -0.93 12.28
CA ALA A 185 20.68 -2.25 12.06
C ALA A 185 22.22 -2.23 12.00
N LEU A 186 22.83 -1.05 11.92
CA LEU A 186 24.29 -0.91 11.96
C LEU A 186 24.83 -1.16 13.38
N PRO A 187 26.10 -1.60 13.52
CA PRO A 187 26.73 -1.72 14.83
C PRO A 187 26.68 -0.39 15.60
N SER A 188 26.39 -0.44 16.90
CA SER A 188 26.22 0.74 17.76
C SER A 188 27.45 1.63 17.87
N PHE A 189 28.63 1.15 17.49
CA PHE A 189 29.88 1.93 17.44
C PHE A 189 30.08 2.67 16.10
N THR A 190 29.18 2.53 15.12
CA THR A 190 29.30 3.19 13.81
C THR A 190 29.08 4.70 13.97
N PRO A 191 30.08 5.56 13.68
CA PRO A 191 29.90 7.00 13.82
C PRO A 191 29.00 7.56 12.71
N MET A 192 28.00 8.36 13.09
CA MET A 192 27.09 9.00 12.14
C MET A 192 27.35 10.50 12.04
N LEU A 193 27.38 10.99 10.80
CA LEU A 193 27.40 12.42 10.46
C LEU A 193 26.15 12.73 9.65
N LEU A 194 25.36 13.71 10.07
CA LEU A 194 24.17 14.14 9.36
C LEU A 194 24.25 15.63 8.99
N PRO A 195 23.73 16.05 7.81
CA PRO A 195 23.71 17.45 7.46
C PRO A 195 22.79 18.23 8.41
N ASP A 196 23.14 19.49 8.66
CA ASP A 196 22.29 20.43 9.41
C ASP A 196 21.35 21.16 8.46
N THR A 197 20.44 20.42 7.85
CA THR A 197 19.51 20.89 6.83
C THR A 197 18.11 20.36 7.11
N GLY A 198 17.15 20.88 6.38
CA GLY A 198 15.79 20.35 6.40
C GLY A 198 15.01 20.74 7.63
N ARG A 199 14.93 22.05 7.93
CA ARG A 199 14.12 22.52 9.06
C ARG A 199 12.65 22.44 8.72
N ILE A 200 11.93 21.62 9.48
CA ILE A 200 10.49 21.38 9.36
C ILE A 200 9.82 21.81 10.65
N ASN A 201 8.75 22.57 10.57
CA ASN A 201 7.90 22.86 11.71
C ASN A 201 6.94 21.68 11.90
N ILE A 202 6.97 21.06 13.08
CA ILE A 202 6.24 19.83 13.41
C ILE A 202 5.43 20.03 14.67
N VAL A 203 4.16 19.62 14.64
CA VAL A 203 3.24 19.66 15.78
C VAL A 203 2.48 18.35 15.91
N PRO A 204 2.19 17.86 17.14
CA PRO A 204 1.40 16.66 17.32
C PRO A 204 -0.10 16.96 17.16
N VAL A 205 -0.87 15.96 16.73
CA VAL A 205 -2.30 16.10 16.40
C VAL A 205 -3.17 16.44 17.60
N ASP A 206 -2.82 15.97 18.80
CA ASP A 206 -3.50 16.29 20.05
C ASP A 206 -3.39 17.79 20.38
N TYR A 207 -2.20 18.39 20.24
CA TYR A 207 -2.06 19.85 20.35
C TYR A 207 -2.92 20.59 19.33
N VAL A 208 -2.89 20.16 18.07
CA VAL A 208 -3.70 20.81 17.01
C VAL A 208 -5.18 20.75 17.34
N ALA A 209 -5.68 19.61 17.81
CA ALA A 209 -7.09 19.44 18.18
C ALA A 209 -7.46 20.27 19.43
N ASP A 210 -6.61 20.24 20.46
CA ASP A 210 -6.83 21.00 21.70
C ASP A 210 -6.82 22.50 21.42
N ALA A 211 -5.84 23.01 20.66
CA ALA A 211 -5.74 24.42 20.29
C ALA A 211 -6.92 24.85 19.40
N LEU A 212 -7.29 24.05 18.39
CA LEU A 212 -8.41 24.36 17.51
C LEU A 212 -9.71 24.48 18.29
N VAL A 213 -10.01 23.54 19.20
CA VAL A 213 -11.22 23.58 20.02
C VAL A 213 -11.22 24.77 20.97
N ALA A 214 -10.10 25.11 21.61
CA ALA A 214 -10.00 26.29 22.48
C ALA A 214 -10.20 27.60 21.69
N LEU A 215 -9.51 27.74 20.56
CA LEU A 215 -9.61 28.90 19.68
C LEU A 215 -11.00 29.04 19.03
N MET A 216 -11.69 27.94 18.76
CA MET A 216 -13.05 27.90 18.23
C MET A 216 -14.03 28.64 19.18
N HIS A 217 -13.82 28.54 20.48
CA HIS A 217 -14.70 29.09 21.50
C HIS A 217 -14.19 30.42 22.11
N ALA A 218 -13.02 30.91 21.66
CA ALA A 218 -12.50 32.19 22.11
C ALA A 218 -13.38 33.35 21.60
N ALA A 219 -13.83 34.23 22.48
CA ALA A 219 -14.72 35.35 22.10
C ALA A 219 -13.98 36.41 21.26
N GLY A 220 -14.70 37.05 20.31
CA GLY A 220 -14.20 38.20 19.55
C GLY A 220 -13.06 37.87 18.57
N ARG A 221 -12.96 36.63 18.09
CA ARG A 221 -11.85 36.15 17.22
C ARG A 221 -12.27 35.87 15.77
N ASP A 222 -13.47 36.27 15.36
CA ASP A 222 -13.94 36.07 13.99
C ASP A 222 -13.11 36.90 13.00
N GLY A 223 -12.85 36.34 11.83
CA GLY A 223 -11.96 36.89 10.79
C GLY A 223 -10.46 36.69 11.05
N GLN A 224 -10.08 36.07 12.17
CA GLN A 224 -8.66 35.85 12.50
C GLN A 224 -8.11 34.55 11.95
N THR A 225 -6.81 34.57 11.73
CA THR A 225 -6.00 33.40 11.33
C THR A 225 -5.07 33.04 12.48
N PHE A 226 -4.89 31.75 12.72
CA PHE A 226 -4.05 31.19 13.77
C PHE A 226 -3.03 30.23 13.22
N HIS A 227 -1.75 30.45 13.55
CA HIS A 227 -0.68 29.52 13.23
C HIS A 227 -0.52 28.47 14.34
N LEU A 228 -0.86 27.22 14.04
CA LEU A 228 -0.64 26.12 14.97
C LEU A 228 0.74 25.52 14.70
N THR A 229 1.78 26.23 15.13
CA THR A 229 3.19 25.94 14.83
C THR A 229 4.00 25.77 16.11
N ALA A 230 5.08 24.98 16.02
CA ALA A 230 6.08 24.92 17.08
C ALA A 230 6.94 26.20 17.07
N PRO A 231 7.42 26.66 18.25
CA PRO A 231 8.26 27.85 18.35
C PRO A 231 9.56 27.77 17.54
N THR A 232 10.07 26.55 17.34
CA THR A 232 11.29 26.28 16.59
C THR A 232 11.08 25.12 15.62
N ALA A 233 11.51 25.33 14.39
CA ALA A 233 11.55 24.26 13.39
C ALA A 233 12.70 23.28 13.67
N ILE A 234 12.48 22.00 13.39
CA ILE A 234 13.41 20.90 13.69
C ILE A 234 14.06 20.41 12.40
N GLY A 235 15.39 20.30 12.40
CA GLY A 235 16.14 19.71 11.30
C GLY A 235 16.30 18.17 11.44
N LEU A 236 16.86 17.54 10.40
CA LEU A 236 17.09 16.09 10.36
C LEU A 236 17.86 15.58 11.59
N ARG A 237 18.84 16.34 12.08
CA ARG A 237 19.60 16.00 13.30
C ARG A 237 18.73 16.01 14.56
N GLY A 238 17.76 16.93 14.63
CA GLY A 238 16.79 17.02 15.74
C GLY A 238 15.86 15.79 15.74
N ILE A 239 15.37 15.39 14.57
CA ILE A 239 14.57 14.18 14.41
C ILE A 239 15.37 12.95 14.82
N TYR A 240 16.62 12.81 14.32
CA TYR A 240 17.51 11.72 14.69
C TYR A 240 17.72 11.62 16.21
N ARG A 241 18.08 12.74 16.87
CA ARG A 241 18.30 12.77 18.33
C ARG A 241 17.05 12.42 19.13
N GLY A 242 15.89 12.93 18.69
CA GLY A 242 14.61 12.67 19.37
C GLY A 242 14.24 11.19 19.42
N ILE A 243 14.59 10.42 18.39
CA ILE A 243 14.24 8.99 18.31
C ILE A 243 15.42 8.06 18.64
N ALA A 244 16.66 8.55 18.71
CA ALA A 244 17.86 7.73 18.77
C ALA A 244 17.84 6.69 19.88
N GLY A 245 17.42 7.06 21.09
CA GLY A 245 17.32 6.14 22.22
C GLY A 245 16.28 5.05 22.02
N ALA A 246 15.10 5.41 21.51
CA ALA A 246 14.00 4.46 21.26
C ALA A 246 14.27 3.53 20.07
N ALA A 247 15.02 4.01 19.09
CA ALA A 247 15.35 3.29 17.86
C ALA A 247 16.65 2.46 17.96
N GLY A 248 17.46 2.68 18.99
CA GLY A 248 18.79 2.06 19.10
C GLY A 248 19.75 2.53 18.01
N LEU A 249 19.66 3.81 17.60
CA LEU A 249 20.51 4.37 16.55
C LEU A 249 21.96 4.53 17.00
N PRO A 250 22.94 4.42 16.08
CA PRO A 250 24.34 4.72 16.35
C PRO A 250 24.56 6.17 16.85
N PRO A 251 25.66 6.48 17.53
CA PRO A 251 25.92 7.82 18.06
C PRO A 251 26.12 8.85 16.94
N LEU A 252 25.49 10.01 17.10
CA LEU A 252 25.66 11.14 16.20
C LEU A 252 26.89 11.97 16.65
N LEU A 253 27.98 11.90 15.88
CA LEU A 253 29.23 12.60 16.22
C LEU A 253 29.20 14.09 15.90
N GLY A 254 28.49 14.49 14.84
CA GLY A 254 28.49 15.90 14.46
C GLY A 254 27.73 16.22 13.18
N PRO A 255 27.77 17.47 12.72
CA PRO A 255 27.24 17.86 11.42
C PRO A 255 28.13 17.33 10.30
N LEU A 256 27.49 16.86 9.21
CA LEU A 256 28.19 16.66 7.95
C LEU A 256 28.58 18.04 7.40
N PRO A 257 29.88 18.28 7.05
CA PRO A 257 30.28 19.58 6.49
C PRO A 257 29.44 19.98 5.30
N GLY A 258 29.03 21.25 5.24
CA GLY A 258 28.19 21.78 4.15
C GLY A 258 28.83 21.60 2.76
N SER A 259 30.15 21.64 2.66
CA SER A 259 30.89 21.36 1.43
C SER A 259 30.68 19.94 0.88
N VAL A 260 30.37 18.97 1.75
CA VAL A 260 30.08 17.58 1.37
C VAL A 260 28.60 17.38 1.11
N ALA A 261 27.72 18.03 1.88
CA ALA A 261 26.27 17.89 1.76
C ALA A 261 25.67 18.69 0.59
N ALA A 262 26.15 19.92 0.35
CA ALA A 262 25.58 20.82 -0.64
C ALA A 262 25.58 20.27 -2.09
N PRO A 263 26.61 19.59 -2.59
CA PRO A 263 26.59 19.03 -3.94
C PRO A 263 25.48 17.98 -4.14
N VAL A 264 25.15 17.24 -3.07
CA VAL A 264 24.09 16.21 -3.09
C VAL A 264 22.72 16.87 -2.95
N LEU A 265 22.55 17.77 -2.00
CA LEU A 265 21.27 18.43 -1.72
C LEU A 265 20.85 19.37 -2.87
N ASN A 266 21.80 20.14 -3.40
CA ASN A 266 21.58 21.11 -4.48
C ASN A 266 21.87 20.53 -5.88
N ALA A 267 21.85 19.20 -6.03
CA ALA A 267 22.12 18.53 -7.30
C ALA A 267 21.17 19.02 -8.41
N ARG A 268 21.72 19.31 -9.61
CA ARG A 268 20.97 19.76 -10.78
C ARG A 268 21.25 18.85 -11.99
N GLY A 269 20.36 18.84 -12.97
CA GLY A 269 20.53 18.05 -14.18
C GLY A 269 20.68 16.55 -13.91
N ARG A 270 21.70 15.90 -14.48
CA ARG A 270 21.96 14.46 -14.32
C ARG A 270 22.26 14.05 -12.88
N ALA A 271 22.92 14.92 -12.11
CA ALA A 271 23.20 14.67 -10.71
C ALA A 271 21.91 14.64 -9.86
N LYS A 272 20.92 15.49 -10.17
CA LYS A 272 19.58 15.44 -9.54
C LYS A 272 18.92 14.10 -9.81
N VAL A 273 18.94 13.62 -11.06
CA VAL A 273 18.33 12.32 -11.41
C VAL A 273 18.97 11.18 -10.62
N LEU A 274 20.30 11.14 -10.51
CA LEU A 274 21.00 10.12 -9.74
C LEU A 274 20.68 10.20 -8.24
N ARG A 275 20.62 11.39 -7.68
CA ARG A 275 20.21 11.63 -6.28
C ARG A 275 18.79 11.12 -6.04
N ASP A 276 17.86 11.51 -6.90
CA ASP A 276 16.45 11.17 -6.77
C ASP A 276 16.23 9.66 -6.92
N MET A 277 16.97 8.99 -7.81
CA MET A 277 16.99 7.53 -7.92
C MET A 277 17.50 6.87 -6.63
N ALA A 278 18.63 7.36 -6.08
CA ALA A 278 19.19 6.81 -4.84
C ALA A 278 18.24 7.05 -3.66
N ALA A 279 17.63 8.22 -3.56
CA ALA A 279 16.63 8.54 -2.55
C ALA A 279 15.42 7.62 -2.64
N THR A 280 14.89 7.41 -3.84
CA THR A 280 13.76 6.50 -4.10
C THR A 280 14.07 5.06 -3.68
N GLN A 281 15.30 4.58 -3.95
CA GLN A 281 15.73 3.24 -3.49
C GLN A 281 15.79 3.13 -1.96
N LEU A 282 16.09 4.24 -1.27
CA LEU A 282 16.05 4.32 0.18
C LEU A 282 14.64 4.52 0.73
N GLY A 283 13.66 4.77 -0.15
CA GLY A 283 12.28 5.03 0.22
C GLY A 283 11.98 6.48 0.59
N ILE A 284 12.84 7.40 0.17
CA ILE A 284 12.64 8.83 0.36
C ILE A 284 12.06 9.40 -0.94
N PRO A 285 10.83 9.94 -0.94
CA PRO A 285 10.30 10.65 -2.11
C PRO A 285 11.20 11.81 -2.50
N ALA A 286 11.49 11.94 -3.79
CA ALA A 286 12.39 12.97 -4.28
C ALA A 286 11.88 14.40 -3.98
N GLU A 287 10.57 14.56 -3.92
CA GLU A 287 9.88 15.82 -3.60
C GLU A 287 10.22 16.36 -2.20
N ILE A 288 10.67 15.50 -1.29
CA ILE A 288 11.10 15.92 0.05
C ILE A 288 12.27 16.89 -0.03
N PHE A 289 13.20 16.68 -0.97
CA PHE A 289 14.35 17.57 -1.14
C PHE A 289 13.96 18.97 -1.64
N ASP A 290 12.82 19.10 -2.30
CA ASP A 290 12.32 20.37 -2.82
C ASP A 290 11.51 21.15 -1.75
N VAL A 291 11.05 20.48 -0.66
CA VAL A 291 10.20 21.06 0.39
C VAL A 291 10.99 21.31 1.70
N VAL A 292 12.04 20.54 1.94
CA VAL A 292 12.77 20.49 3.22
C VAL A 292 13.63 21.73 3.49
N ASP A 293 13.86 22.59 2.52
CA ASP A 293 14.75 23.76 2.67
C ASP A 293 13.94 25.09 2.68
N SER A 294 12.77 25.09 3.33
CA SER A 294 11.98 26.33 3.49
C SER A 294 12.70 27.29 4.46
N ALA A 295 13.09 28.44 3.94
CA ALA A 295 13.63 29.54 4.74
C ALA A 295 12.53 30.37 5.43
N THR A 296 11.29 29.89 5.45
CA THR A 296 10.14 30.54 6.08
C THR A 296 10.12 30.25 7.58
N THR A 297 10.03 31.30 8.37
CA THR A 297 9.72 31.23 9.81
C THR A 297 8.30 31.69 10.06
N PHE A 298 7.56 30.99 10.91
CA PHE A 298 6.17 31.30 11.19
C PHE A 298 6.03 31.88 12.58
N THR A 299 5.44 33.07 12.70
CA THR A 299 5.02 33.59 14.01
C THR A 299 3.67 33.03 14.43
N SER A 300 3.42 32.97 15.71
CA SER A 300 2.17 32.48 16.28
C SER A 300 1.71 33.37 17.45
N ASP A 301 1.84 34.67 17.31
CA ASP A 301 1.57 35.63 18.40
C ASP A 301 0.08 35.71 18.72
N ALA A 302 -0.79 35.77 17.71
CA ALA A 302 -2.24 35.79 17.91
C ALA A 302 -2.72 34.45 18.52
N THR A 303 -2.14 33.35 18.09
CA THR A 303 -2.43 32.02 18.67
C THR A 303 -2.00 31.95 20.14
N ARG A 304 -0.78 32.38 20.47
CA ARG A 304 -0.26 32.36 21.86
C ARG A 304 -1.06 33.26 22.77
N GLU A 305 -1.43 34.44 22.28
CA GLU A 305 -2.28 35.36 23.02
C GLU A 305 -3.66 34.74 23.32
N ALA A 306 -4.31 34.19 22.29
CA ALA A 306 -5.66 33.61 22.44
C ALA A 306 -5.67 32.32 23.28
N LEU A 307 -4.56 31.58 23.36
CA LEU A 307 -4.41 30.40 24.21
C LEU A 307 -3.86 30.71 25.62
N ARG A 308 -3.58 31.99 25.94
CA ARG A 308 -3.04 32.37 27.25
C ARG A 308 -3.97 31.96 28.38
N GLY A 309 -3.44 31.26 29.38
CA GLY A 309 -4.20 30.76 30.53
C GLY A 309 -4.94 29.44 30.30
N THR A 310 -4.94 28.87 29.09
CA THR A 310 -5.59 27.58 28.81
C THR A 310 -4.72 26.38 29.17
N GLY A 311 -3.40 26.56 29.36
CA GLY A 311 -2.45 25.48 29.54
C GLY A 311 -2.07 24.72 28.23
N ILE A 312 -2.65 25.10 27.09
CA ILE A 312 -2.39 24.47 25.80
C ILE A 312 -1.13 25.07 25.19
N HIS A 313 -0.13 24.24 24.99
CA HIS A 313 1.16 24.60 24.36
C HIS A 313 1.70 23.44 23.55
N VAL A 314 2.56 23.75 22.57
CA VAL A 314 3.24 22.72 21.77
C VAL A 314 4.27 22.01 22.65
N PRO A 315 4.19 20.68 22.84
CA PRO A 315 5.20 19.94 23.57
C PRO A 315 6.53 19.93 22.79
N GLU A 316 7.65 19.88 23.49
CA GLU A 316 8.96 19.74 22.85
C GLU A 316 9.06 18.40 22.09
N PHE A 317 9.56 18.43 20.84
CA PHE A 317 9.62 17.24 19.99
C PHE A 317 10.34 16.06 20.63
N ALA A 318 11.44 16.30 21.34
CA ALA A 318 12.22 15.27 22.01
C ALA A 318 11.41 14.48 23.05
N THR A 319 10.35 15.06 23.62
CA THR A 319 9.53 14.41 24.65
C THR A 319 8.59 13.37 24.08
N TYR A 320 8.10 13.54 22.84
CA TYR A 320 7.14 12.63 22.22
C TYR A 320 7.66 11.86 21.00
N ALA A 321 8.82 12.23 20.45
CA ALA A 321 9.44 11.50 19.34
C ALA A 321 9.65 10.00 19.59
N PRO A 322 10.00 9.54 20.84
CA PRO A 322 10.07 8.12 21.16
C PRO A 322 8.75 7.38 20.99
N GLN A 323 7.61 8.03 21.31
CA GLN A 323 6.27 7.45 21.16
C GLN A 323 5.91 7.30 19.68
N LEU A 324 6.20 8.34 18.86
CA LEU A 324 6.00 8.28 17.41
C LEU A 324 6.80 7.14 16.79
N TRP A 325 8.06 6.97 17.20
CA TRP A 325 8.90 5.88 16.73
C TRP A 325 8.35 4.51 17.10
N ARG A 326 7.96 4.31 18.38
CA ARG A 326 7.41 3.03 18.84
C ARG A 326 6.15 2.66 18.08
N TYR A 327 5.21 3.61 17.96
CA TYR A 327 3.97 3.37 17.21
C TYR A 327 4.27 3.02 15.76
N TRP A 328 5.15 3.78 15.10
CA TRP A 328 5.54 3.50 13.72
C TRP A 328 6.19 2.12 13.59
N ALA A 329 7.12 1.78 14.46
CA ALA A 329 7.83 0.49 14.44
C ALA A 329 6.89 -0.70 14.69
N GLU A 330 5.86 -0.52 15.52
CA GLU A 330 4.91 -1.58 15.87
C GLU A 330 3.78 -1.75 14.84
N HIS A 331 3.33 -0.66 14.22
CA HIS A 331 2.12 -0.67 13.40
C HIS A 331 2.37 -0.36 11.92
N LEU A 332 3.33 0.49 11.59
CA LEU A 332 3.52 1.06 10.26
C LEU A 332 4.84 0.67 9.58
N ASP A 333 5.84 0.20 10.33
CA ASP A 333 7.09 -0.26 9.73
C ASP A 333 6.82 -1.44 8.78
N PRO A 334 7.05 -1.28 7.47
CA PRO A 334 6.85 -2.35 6.51
C PRO A 334 7.77 -3.56 6.75
N ASP A 335 8.89 -3.34 7.44
CA ASP A 335 9.91 -4.35 7.73
C ASP A 335 9.85 -4.87 9.18
N ARG A 336 8.88 -4.43 9.99
CA ARG A 336 8.74 -4.80 11.42
C ARG A 336 8.80 -6.30 11.68
N ALA A 337 8.29 -7.10 10.74
CA ALA A 337 8.22 -8.54 10.84
C ALA A 337 9.54 -9.25 10.48
N ARG A 338 10.55 -8.54 9.92
CA ARG A 338 11.80 -9.18 9.47
C ARG A 338 12.67 -9.69 10.61
N ARG A 339 12.59 -9.09 11.81
CA ARG A 339 13.53 -9.39 12.90
C ARG A 339 13.23 -10.72 13.59
N ASN A 340 11.96 -11.15 13.74
CA ASN A 340 11.62 -12.39 14.46
C ASN A 340 10.64 -13.32 13.72
N HIS A 341 9.63 -12.81 13.01
CA HIS A 341 8.63 -13.61 12.27
C HIS A 341 8.03 -12.79 11.13
N PRO A 342 8.56 -12.86 9.91
CA PRO A 342 8.27 -11.90 8.83
C PRO A 342 6.81 -11.85 8.34
N LEU A 343 5.98 -12.82 8.70
CA LEU A 343 4.57 -12.87 8.31
C LEU A 343 3.60 -12.66 9.46
N VAL A 344 4.06 -12.57 10.72
CA VAL A 344 3.18 -12.35 11.87
C VAL A 344 2.44 -11.01 11.73
N GLY A 345 1.12 -11.03 11.89
CA GLY A 345 0.25 -9.86 11.77
C GLY A 345 0.09 -9.31 10.34
N ARG A 346 0.58 -10.01 9.31
CA ARG A 346 0.36 -9.63 7.91
C ARG A 346 -0.96 -10.16 7.38
N HIS A 347 -1.63 -9.37 6.55
CA HIS A 347 -2.84 -9.71 5.85
C HIS A 347 -2.52 -10.09 4.39
N VAL A 348 -2.79 -11.34 4.03
CA VAL A 348 -2.37 -11.93 2.75
C VAL A 348 -3.58 -12.45 1.97
N ILE A 349 -3.86 -11.87 0.81
CA ILE A 349 -4.82 -12.42 -0.15
C ILE A 349 -4.12 -13.50 -0.98
N ILE A 350 -4.77 -14.68 -1.10
CA ILE A 350 -4.30 -15.77 -1.97
C ILE A 350 -5.42 -16.16 -2.93
N THR A 351 -5.22 -15.93 -4.23
CA THR A 351 -6.19 -16.32 -5.25
C THR A 351 -6.00 -17.78 -5.66
N GLY A 352 -7.09 -18.47 -5.99
CA GLY A 352 -7.06 -19.90 -6.31
C GLY A 352 -6.68 -20.77 -5.11
N ALA A 353 -7.08 -20.38 -3.90
CA ALA A 353 -6.72 -21.05 -2.65
C ALA A 353 -7.43 -22.38 -2.40
N SER A 354 -8.44 -22.74 -3.17
CA SER A 354 -9.24 -23.96 -2.97
C SER A 354 -8.48 -25.26 -3.22
N SER A 355 -7.35 -25.25 -3.93
CA SER A 355 -6.59 -26.46 -4.28
C SER A 355 -5.12 -26.19 -4.62
N GLY A 356 -4.33 -27.26 -4.73
CA GLY A 356 -2.97 -27.26 -5.25
C GLY A 356 -2.04 -26.30 -4.52
N ILE A 357 -1.30 -25.47 -5.29
CA ILE A 357 -0.30 -24.55 -4.77
C ILE A 357 -0.95 -23.50 -3.84
N GLY A 358 -2.10 -22.93 -4.23
CA GLY A 358 -2.78 -21.90 -3.45
C GLY A 358 -3.22 -22.39 -2.08
N ARG A 359 -3.77 -23.63 -2.00
CA ARG A 359 -4.15 -24.26 -0.73
C ARG A 359 -2.93 -24.51 0.16
N ALA A 360 -1.88 -25.10 -0.39
CA ALA A 360 -0.65 -25.35 0.36
C ALA A 360 0.03 -24.05 0.83
N ALA A 361 0.02 -23.01 0.00
CA ALA A 361 0.53 -21.68 0.34
C ALA A 361 -0.29 -21.04 1.47
N ALA A 362 -1.62 -21.11 1.42
CA ALA A 362 -2.50 -20.59 2.46
C ALA A 362 -2.19 -21.21 3.84
N ILE A 363 -2.05 -22.53 3.90
CA ILE A 363 -1.66 -23.25 5.13
C ILE A 363 -0.26 -22.82 5.59
N ALA A 364 0.72 -22.77 4.67
CA ALA A 364 2.10 -22.45 5.01
C ALA A 364 2.28 -21.00 5.50
N VAL A 365 1.50 -20.06 4.94
CA VAL A 365 1.49 -18.63 5.30
C VAL A 365 0.81 -18.43 6.65
N ALA A 366 -0.37 -19.06 6.87
CA ALA A 366 -1.08 -19.00 8.14
C ALA A 366 -0.27 -19.59 9.31
N LYS A 367 0.44 -20.71 9.11
CA LYS A 367 1.35 -21.31 10.10
C LYS A 367 2.48 -20.37 10.53
N ARG A 368 2.76 -19.32 9.76
CA ARG A 368 3.75 -18.29 10.09
C ARG A 368 3.16 -17.02 10.71
N GLY A 369 1.88 -17.10 11.13
CA GLY A 369 1.21 -16.05 11.88
C GLY A 369 0.58 -14.94 11.01
N ALA A 370 0.44 -15.15 9.71
CA ALA A 370 -0.35 -14.24 8.86
C ALA A 370 -1.83 -14.56 8.93
N THR A 371 -2.67 -13.54 8.74
CA THR A 371 -4.09 -13.69 8.45
C THR A 371 -4.26 -13.92 6.94
N VAL A 372 -4.86 -15.04 6.55
CA VAL A 372 -5.04 -15.41 5.15
C VAL A 372 -6.47 -15.11 4.68
N PHE A 373 -6.60 -14.35 3.60
CA PHE A 373 -7.84 -14.20 2.85
C PHE A 373 -7.80 -15.15 1.65
N ALA A 374 -8.50 -16.26 1.77
CA ALA A 374 -8.51 -17.32 0.77
C ALA A 374 -9.60 -17.04 -0.28
N LEU A 375 -9.21 -16.83 -1.54
CA LEU A 375 -10.12 -16.50 -2.64
C LEU A 375 -10.19 -17.64 -3.65
N ALA A 376 -11.40 -18.09 -3.98
CA ALA A 376 -11.71 -19.01 -5.09
C ALA A 376 -13.20 -18.97 -5.43
N ARG A 377 -13.59 -19.64 -6.53
CA ARG A 377 -15.00 -19.76 -6.93
C ARG A 377 -15.77 -20.82 -6.12
N ASN A 378 -15.09 -21.84 -5.59
CA ASN A 378 -15.70 -22.92 -4.82
C ASN A 378 -15.65 -22.57 -3.33
N GLY A 379 -16.80 -22.14 -2.77
CA GLY A 379 -16.96 -21.77 -1.38
C GLY A 379 -16.72 -22.92 -0.42
N ASP A 380 -17.31 -24.11 -0.67
CA ASP A 380 -17.20 -25.27 0.20
C ASP A 380 -15.73 -25.71 0.40
N ALA A 381 -14.95 -25.65 -0.70
CA ALA A 381 -13.53 -25.99 -0.62
C ALA A 381 -12.72 -24.93 0.15
N LEU A 382 -13.14 -23.67 0.14
CA LEU A 382 -12.55 -22.59 0.94
C LEU A 382 -12.91 -22.76 2.42
N ASP A 383 -14.14 -23.09 2.74
CA ASP A 383 -14.59 -23.30 4.12
C ASP A 383 -13.85 -24.47 4.77
N GLY A 384 -13.65 -25.58 4.01
CA GLY A 384 -12.81 -26.67 4.45
C GLY A 384 -11.36 -26.28 4.70
N LEU A 385 -10.78 -25.44 3.85
CA LEU A 385 -9.42 -24.90 4.05
C LEU A 385 -9.34 -23.98 5.27
N VAL A 386 -10.31 -23.10 5.46
CA VAL A 386 -10.36 -22.18 6.60
C VAL A 386 -10.50 -22.95 7.90
N ALA A 387 -11.36 -23.99 7.94
CA ALA A 387 -11.52 -24.87 9.10
C ALA A 387 -10.19 -25.58 9.46
N GLU A 388 -9.47 -26.11 8.47
CA GLU A 388 -8.16 -26.74 8.67
C GLU A 388 -7.11 -25.75 9.21
N ILE A 389 -7.03 -24.54 8.64
CA ILE A 389 -6.09 -23.52 9.10
C ILE A 389 -6.39 -23.12 10.54
N ARG A 390 -7.66 -22.91 10.89
CA ARG A 390 -8.09 -22.54 12.24
C ARG A 390 -7.84 -23.66 13.26
N ALA A 391 -8.10 -24.90 12.88
CA ALA A 391 -7.78 -26.07 13.72
C ALA A 391 -6.27 -26.17 13.99
N GLY A 392 -5.43 -25.71 13.07
CA GLY A 392 -3.98 -25.59 13.25
C GLY A 392 -3.51 -24.33 13.99
N GLY A 393 -4.43 -23.54 14.60
CA GLY A 393 -4.12 -22.31 15.34
C GLY A 393 -3.84 -21.07 14.46
N GLY A 394 -4.02 -21.16 13.14
CA GLY A 394 -3.86 -20.05 12.22
C GLY A 394 -5.14 -19.22 12.04
N GLN A 395 -5.02 -18.07 11.36
CA GLN A 395 -6.15 -17.21 11.02
C GLN A 395 -6.40 -17.23 9.51
N ALA A 396 -7.63 -17.51 9.12
CA ALA A 396 -8.05 -17.46 7.72
C ALA A 396 -9.54 -17.12 7.58
N TYR A 397 -9.88 -16.53 6.42
CA TYR A 397 -11.24 -16.16 6.02
C TYR A 397 -11.46 -16.53 4.57
N ALA A 398 -12.63 -17.07 4.27
CA ALA A 398 -13.06 -17.48 2.94
C ALA A 398 -13.80 -16.34 2.22
N PHE A 399 -13.45 -16.12 0.94
CA PHE A 399 -14.15 -15.17 0.07
C PHE A 399 -14.40 -15.83 -1.29
N THR A 400 -15.67 -16.02 -1.65
CA THR A 400 -16.01 -16.50 -2.98
C THR A 400 -15.77 -15.38 -3.99
N CYS A 401 -14.84 -15.61 -4.94
CA CYS A 401 -14.44 -14.62 -5.92
C CYS A 401 -14.11 -15.28 -7.25
N ASP A 402 -14.70 -14.77 -8.33
CA ASP A 402 -14.26 -15.06 -9.69
C ASP A 402 -13.34 -13.95 -10.18
N VAL A 403 -12.06 -14.23 -10.28
CA VAL A 403 -11.05 -13.25 -10.75
C VAL A 403 -11.25 -12.83 -12.23
N THR A 404 -12.08 -13.55 -12.99
CA THR A 404 -12.41 -13.19 -14.37
C THR A 404 -13.52 -12.13 -14.47
N ASP A 405 -14.22 -11.87 -13.37
CA ASP A 405 -15.28 -10.87 -13.26
C ASP A 405 -14.81 -9.66 -12.44
N SER A 406 -14.84 -8.48 -13.05
CA SER A 406 -14.42 -7.23 -12.41
C SER A 406 -15.30 -6.86 -11.21
N ALA A 407 -16.61 -7.04 -11.31
CA ALA A 407 -17.54 -6.71 -10.24
C ALA A 407 -17.32 -7.63 -9.01
N SER A 408 -17.07 -8.93 -9.25
CA SER A 408 -16.73 -9.90 -8.19
C SER A 408 -15.45 -9.51 -7.47
N VAL A 409 -14.41 -9.11 -8.21
CA VAL A 409 -13.12 -8.67 -7.63
C VAL A 409 -13.30 -7.40 -6.82
N GLU A 410 -13.94 -6.36 -7.38
CA GLU A 410 -14.17 -5.09 -6.69
C GLU A 410 -14.98 -5.26 -5.41
N HIS A 411 -16.05 -6.05 -5.46
CA HIS A 411 -16.88 -6.36 -4.29
C HIS A 411 -16.04 -7.05 -3.20
N THR A 412 -15.29 -8.10 -3.58
CA THR A 412 -14.48 -8.88 -2.64
C THR A 412 -13.39 -8.04 -1.98
N VAL A 413 -12.65 -7.24 -2.76
CA VAL A 413 -11.59 -6.37 -2.20
C VAL A 413 -12.20 -5.32 -1.27
N LYS A 414 -13.36 -4.75 -1.62
CA LYS A 414 -14.07 -3.76 -0.81
C LYS A 414 -14.56 -4.36 0.53
N ASP A 415 -15.09 -5.60 0.49
CA ASP A 415 -15.52 -6.31 1.70
C ASP A 415 -14.31 -6.61 2.62
N ILE A 416 -13.20 -7.09 2.06
CA ILE A 416 -11.96 -7.34 2.84
C ILE A 416 -11.47 -6.05 3.49
N LEU A 417 -11.31 -4.96 2.73
CA LEU A 417 -10.81 -3.69 3.25
C LEU A 417 -11.79 -3.05 4.26
N GLY A 418 -13.08 -3.27 4.09
CA GLY A 418 -14.10 -2.80 5.04
C GLY A 418 -14.06 -3.52 6.38
N ARG A 419 -13.72 -4.81 6.39
CA ARG A 419 -13.71 -5.66 7.59
C ARG A 419 -12.37 -5.68 8.32
N PHE A 420 -11.25 -5.54 7.60
CA PHE A 420 -9.90 -5.82 8.13
C PHE A 420 -8.92 -4.66 8.02
N ASP A 421 -9.39 -3.47 7.68
CA ASP A 421 -8.63 -2.22 7.56
C ASP A 421 -7.52 -2.21 6.51
N HIS A 422 -6.81 -3.33 6.28
CA HIS A 422 -5.69 -3.36 5.36
C HIS A 422 -5.44 -4.74 4.74
N VAL A 423 -4.71 -4.70 3.62
CA VAL A 423 -4.10 -5.86 2.96
C VAL A 423 -2.63 -5.52 2.70
N ASP A 424 -1.73 -6.39 3.15
CA ASP A 424 -0.29 -6.22 2.96
C ASP A 424 0.21 -6.87 1.66
N TYR A 425 -0.26 -8.10 1.40
CA TYR A 425 0.26 -8.94 0.32
C TYR A 425 -0.83 -9.56 -0.54
N LEU A 426 -0.51 -9.73 -1.82
CA LEU A 426 -1.33 -10.47 -2.79
C LEU A 426 -0.52 -11.61 -3.39
N VAL A 427 -1.05 -12.82 -3.35
CA VAL A 427 -0.52 -13.96 -4.10
C VAL A 427 -1.46 -14.26 -5.28
N ASN A 428 -1.05 -13.87 -6.48
CA ASN A 428 -1.70 -14.20 -7.73
C ASN A 428 -1.35 -15.64 -8.14
N ASN A 429 -2.16 -16.59 -7.66
CA ASN A 429 -2.00 -18.00 -7.93
C ASN A 429 -3.13 -18.59 -8.77
N ALA A 430 -4.32 -17.98 -8.77
CA ALA A 430 -5.41 -18.44 -9.62
C ALA A 430 -4.94 -18.59 -11.07
N GLY A 431 -5.21 -19.75 -11.66
CA GLY A 431 -4.72 -20.01 -13.01
C GLY A 431 -5.28 -21.31 -13.60
N ARG A 432 -5.13 -21.42 -14.89
CA ARG A 432 -5.50 -22.58 -15.69
C ARG A 432 -4.40 -22.86 -16.72
N SER A 433 -4.13 -24.13 -16.95
CA SER A 433 -3.17 -24.57 -17.99
C SER A 433 -3.87 -25.52 -18.96
N ILE A 434 -3.62 -25.33 -20.24
CA ILE A 434 -4.06 -26.23 -21.31
C ILE A 434 -2.80 -26.68 -22.06
N ARG A 435 -2.55 -27.99 -22.10
CA ARG A 435 -1.48 -28.60 -22.88
C ARG A 435 -2.06 -29.14 -24.20
N ARG A 436 -1.83 -28.41 -25.28
CA ARG A 436 -2.29 -28.74 -26.62
C ARG A 436 -1.33 -28.12 -27.64
N SER A 437 -0.98 -28.88 -28.70
CA SER A 437 -0.21 -28.32 -29.83
C SER A 437 -1.08 -27.32 -30.60
N VAL A 438 -0.45 -26.29 -31.18
CA VAL A 438 -1.15 -25.29 -31.98
C VAL A 438 -1.87 -25.88 -33.20
N VAL A 439 -1.30 -26.92 -33.78
CA VAL A 439 -1.93 -27.63 -34.92
C VAL A 439 -3.26 -28.32 -34.55
N ASN A 440 -3.44 -28.67 -33.29
CA ASN A 440 -4.69 -29.25 -32.76
C ASN A 440 -5.56 -28.19 -32.05
N ALA A 441 -5.31 -26.89 -32.29
CA ALA A 441 -5.99 -25.78 -31.65
C ALA A 441 -6.45 -24.70 -32.64
N THR A 442 -6.48 -25.00 -33.95
CA THR A 442 -6.79 -24.04 -35.03
C THR A 442 -8.21 -23.49 -34.94
N ASP A 443 -9.16 -24.25 -34.38
CA ASP A 443 -10.56 -23.92 -34.17
C ASP A 443 -10.89 -23.57 -32.69
N ARG A 444 -9.85 -23.36 -31.87
CA ARG A 444 -10.02 -23.28 -30.42
C ARG A 444 -9.50 -21.98 -29.81
N LEU A 445 -9.76 -20.86 -30.46
CA LEU A 445 -9.39 -19.52 -29.96
C LEU A 445 -9.92 -19.28 -28.53
N HIS A 446 -11.12 -19.78 -28.23
CA HIS A 446 -11.72 -19.70 -26.89
C HIS A 446 -10.86 -20.30 -25.77
N ASP A 447 -9.98 -21.29 -26.05
CA ASP A 447 -9.04 -21.83 -25.05
C ASP A 447 -7.98 -20.78 -24.69
N TYR A 448 -7.51 -19.98 -25.65
CA TYR A 448 -6.57 -18.88 -25.44
C TYR A 448 -7.21 -17.75 -24.65
N GLU A 449 -8.42 -17.32 -25.03
CA GLU A 449 -9.18 -16.28 -24.36
C GLU A 449 -9.46 -16.64 -22.90
N ARG A 450 -9.93 -17.87 -22.63
CA ARG A 450 -10.23 -18.35 -21.27
C ARG A 450 -8.98 -18.43 -20.38
N VAL A 451 -7.85 -18.85 -20.92
CA VAL A 451 -6.60 -18.92 -20.16
C VAL A 451 -6.07 -17.51 -19.89
N MET A 452 -6.17 -16.60 -20.88
CA MET A 452 -5.78 -15.20 -20.74
C MET A 452 -6.66 -14.49 -19.68
N ALA A 453 -7.96 -14.71 -19.71
CA ALA A 453 -8.91 -14.12 -18.78
C ALA A 453 -8.57 -14.43 -17.31
N VAL A 454 -8.18 -15.68 -17.02
CA VAL A 454 -7.85 -16.10 -15.64
C VAL A 454 -6.43 -15.72 -15.26
N ASN A 455 -5.43 -16.10 -16.10
CA ASN A 455 -4.03 -16.04 -15.71
C ASN A 455 -3.43 -14.64 -15.74
N TYR A 456 -3.91 -13.79 -16.66
CA TYR A 456 -3.41 -12.44 -16.85
C TYR A 456 -4.42 -11.41 -16.34
N PHE A 457 -5.59 -11.30 -16.98
CA PHE A 457 -6.55 -10.26 -16.61
C PHE A 457 -7.07 -10.44 -15.18
N GLY A 458 -7.22 -11.67 -14.68
CA GLY A 458 -7.59 -11.92 -13.29
C GLY A 458 -6.57 -11.36 -12.31
N ALA A 459 -5.27 -11.56 -12.55
CA ALA A 459 -4.20 -11.01 -11.74
C ALA A 459 -4.13 -9.47 -11.84
N VAL A 460 -4.30 -8.92 -13.06
CA VAL A 460 -4.34 -7.46 -13.28
C VAL A 460 -5.49 -6.82 -12.51
N ARG A 461 -6.71 -7.39 -12.56
CA ARG A 461 -7.86 -6.87 -11.80
C ARG A 461 -7.59 -6.81 -10.31
N MET A 462 -7.00 -7.87 -9.73
CA MET A 462 -6.65 -7.91 -8.32
C MET A 462 -5.65 -6.81 -7.95
N VAL A 463 -4.61 -6.60 -8.77
CA VAL A 463 -3.61 -5.54 -8.54
C VAL A 463 -4.27 -4.17 -8.62
N LEU A 464 -5.06 -3.90 -9.67
CA LEU A 464 -5.72 -2.60 -9.85
C LEU A 464 -6.71 -2.28 -8.74
N ALA A 465 -7.44 -3.27 -8.22
CA ALA A 465 -8.36 -3.09 -7.10
C ALA A 465 -7.66 -2.75 -5.78
N LEU A 466 -6.44 -3.28 -5.54
CA LEU A 466 -5.66 -3.05 -4.33
C LEU A 466 -4.71 -1.85 -4.43
N LEU A 467 -4.35 -1.42 -5.64
CA LEU A 467 -3.35 -0.38 -5.87
C LEU A 467 -3.65 0.95 -5.17
N PRO A 468 -4.90 1.49 -5.19
CA PRO A 468 -5.21 2.73 -4.46
C PRO A 468 -4.95 2.62 -2.95
N HIS A 469 -5.32 1.48 -2.34
CA HIS A 469 -5.10 1.19 -0.93
C HIS A 469 -3.60 1.11 -0.59
N TRP A 470 -2.81 0.41 -1.40
CA TRP A 470 -1.36 0.30 -1.19
C TRP A 470 -0.63 1.63 -1.38
N ARG A 471 -1.05 2.44 -2.35
CA ARG A 471 -0.48 3.79 -2.55
C ARG A 471 -0.78 4.69 -1.35
N GLU A 472 -1.99 4.64 -0.81
CA GLU A 472 -2.34 5.40 0.40
C GLU A 472 -1.50 4.97 1.61
N ARG A 473 -1.23 3.66 1.75
CA ARG A 473 -0.40 3.11 2.84
C ARG A 473 1.10 3.15 2.56
N ARG A 474 1.49 3.44 1.31
CA ARG A 474 2.87 3.36 0.80
C ARG A 474 3.52 2.01 1.12
N PHE A 475 2.76 0.95 0.95
CA PHE A 475 3.21 -0.41 1.19
C PHE A 475 2.31 -1.43 0.50
N GLY A 476 2.92 -2.33 -0.26
CA GLY A 476 2.26 -3.47 -0.88
C GLY A 476 3.28 -4.44 -1.46
N HIS A 477 2.94 -5.73 -1.51
CA HIS A 477 3.79 -6.71 -2.19
C HIS A 477 2.95 -7.75 -2.93
N VAL A 478 3.31 -8.00 -4.17
CA VAL A 478 2.63 -8.95 -5.05
C VAL A 478 3.55 -10.12 -5.37
N VAL A 479 3.08 -11.33 -5.13
CA VAL A 479 3.74 -12.56 -5.56
C VAL A 479 2.94 -13.18 -6.70
N ASN A 480 3.50 -13.22 -7.90
CA ASN A 480 2.91 -13.86 -9.06
C ASN A 480 3.44 -15.30 -9.20
N VAL A 481 2.54 -16.28 -9.18
CA VAL A 481 2.87 -17.65 -9.53
C VAL A 481 2.93 -17.78 -11.05
N SER A 482 4.12 -17.52 -11.61
CA SER A 482 4.44 -17.67 -13.02
C SER A 482 4.83 -19.12 -13.34
N SER A 483 5.65 -19.35 -14.33
CA SER A 483 6.04 -20.70 -14.76
C SER A 483 7.47 -20.73 -15.32
N ALA A 484 8.27 -21.70 -14.91
CA ALA A 484 9.56 -21.99 -15.53
C ALA A 484 9.44 -22.32 -17.04
N GLY A 485 8.24 -22.67 -17.49
CA GLY A 485 7.93 -22.83 -18.90
C GLY A 485 8.10 -21.56 -19.72
N VAL A 486 7.94 -20.35 -19.11
CA VAL A 486 8.19 -19.07 -19.78
C VAL A 486 9.67 -18.97 -20.19
N GLN A 487 10.57 -19.34 -19.30
CA GLN A 487 12.00 -19.37 -19.54
C GLN A 487 12.39 -20.43 -20.56
N ALA A 488 11.82 -21.65 -20.42
CA ALA A 488 12.14 -22.79 -21.26
C ALA A 488 11.42 -22.82 -22.63
N ARG A 489 10.34 -22.01 -22.79
CA ARG A 489 9.52 -21.94 -24.01
C ARG A 489 8.98 -23.29 -24.47
N ASN A 490 8.49 -24.10 -23.53
CA ASN A 490 8.07 -25.48 -23.78
C ASN A 490 6.95 -25.55 -24.83
N PRO A 491 7.08 -26.42 -25.87
CA PRO A 491 6.03 -26.63 -26.88
C PRO A 491 4.74 -27.20 -26.24
N ARG A 492 3.59 -27.06 -26.93
CA ARG A 492 2.22 -27.45 -26.52
C ARG A 492 1.59 -26.61 -25.45
N TYR A 493 2.20 -25.53 -25.06
CA TYR A 493 1.66 -24.58 -24.06
C TYR A 493 1.42 -23.19 -24.66
N SER A 494 1.12 -23.12 -25.97
CA SER A 494 0.93 -21.85 -26.68
C SER A 494 -0.24 -21.00 -26.13
N SER A 495 -1.27 -21.61 -25.55
CA SER A 495 -2.36 -20.88 -24.87
C SER A 495 -2.03 -20.49 -23.42
N TYR A 496 -1.01 -21.12 -22.80
CA TYR A 496 -0.70 -20.92 -21.38
C TYR A 496 0.53 -20.02 -21.16
N LEU A 497 1.68 -20.35 -21.77
CA LEU A 497 2.93 -19.62 -21.49
C LEU A 497 2.89 -18.14 -21.88
N PRO A 498 2.24 -17.71 -22.97
CA PRO A 498 2.09 -16.30 -23.26
C PRO A 498 1.36 -15.52 -22.17
N THR A 499 0.39 -16.15 -21.48
CA THR A 499 -0.34 -15.48 -20.39
C THR A 499 0.54 -15.23 -19.16
N LYS A 500 1.48 -16.16 -18.88
CA LYS A 500 2.43 -16.03 -17.78
C LYS A 500 3.55 -15.04 -18.12
N ALA A 501 4.02 -15.04 -19.38
CA ALA A 501 4.98 -14.06 -19.87
C ALA A 501 4.40 -12.62 -19.85
N ALA A 502 3.12 -12.47 -20.21
CA ALA A 502 2.43 -11.19 -20.12
C ALA A 502 2.31 -10.71 -18.65
N LEU A 503 2.04 -11.64 -17.72
CA LEU A 503 1.97 -11.32 -16.29
C LEU A 503 3.33 -10.89 -15.73
N ASP A 504 4.43 -11.55 -16.15
CA ASP A 504 5.79 -11.19 -15.75
C ASP A 504 6.13 -9.78 -16.26
N ALA A 505 5.87 -9.50 -17.55
CA ALA A 505 6.08 -8.17 -18.13
C ALA A 505 5.24 -7.07 -17.46
N PHE A 506 3.97 -7.35 -17.14
CA PHE A 506 3.11 -6.43 -16.38
C PHE A 506 3.71 -6.10 -15.02
N ALA A 507 4.17 -7.11 -14.29
CA ALA A 507 4.77 -6.92 -12.98
C ALA A 507 6.05 -6.06 -13.05
N ASP A 508 6.92 -6.28 -14.04
CA ASP A 508 8.16 -5.53 -14.20
C ASP A 508 7.89 -4.04 -14.51
N VAL A 509 6.87 -3.75 -15.34
CA VAL A 509 6.47 -2.37 -15.65
C VAL A 509 5.88 -1.70 -14.42
N VAL A 510 4.88 -2.31 -13.77
CA VAL A 510 4.20 -1.72 -12.62
C VAL A 510 5.14 -1.58 -11.42
N ALA A 511 6.07 -2.51 -11.21
CA ALA A 511 7.09 -2.39 -10.17
C ALA A 511 7.94 -1.12 -10.34
N SER A 512 8.26 -0.76 -11.60
CA SER A 512 9.01 0.46 -11.91
C SER A 512 8.18 1.72 -11.66
N GLU A 513 6.88 1.71 -11.99
CA GLU A 513 5.97 2.84 -11.80
C GLU A 513 5.63 3.10 -10.33
N THR A 514 5.63 2.05 -9.50
CA THR A 514 5.21 2.11 -8.09
C THR A 514 6.36 2.00 -7.09
N LEU A 515 7.59 2.11 -7.55
CA LEU A 515 8.79 1.98 -6.73
C LEU A 515 8.80 3.00 -5.58
N SER A 516 8.45 4.25 -5.85
CA SER A 516 8.35 5.31 -4.84
C SER A 516 7.19 5.10 -3.86
N ASP A 517 6.20 4.31 -4.21
CA ASP A 517 5.08 3.94 -3.33
C ASP A 517 5.38 2.69 -2.48
N HIS A 518 6.59 2.14 -2.54
CA HIS A 518 7.02 0.90 -1.86
C HIS A 518 6.15 -0.31 -2.19
N ILE A 519 5.61 -0.36 -3.41
CA ILE A 519 4.87 -1.51 -3.90
C ILE A 519 5.83 -2.34 -4.76
N THR A 520 6.03 -3.59 -4.37
CA THR A 520 7.03 -4.47 -4.96
C THR A 520 6.42 -5.74 -5.51
N PHE A 521 7.12 -6.40 -6.44
CA PHE A 521 6.64 -7.60 -7.11
C PHE A 521 7.70 -8.70 -7.06
N THR A 522 7.23 -9.95 -6.91
CA THR A 522 8.04 -11.17 -7.08
C THR A 522 7.39 -12.07 -8.11
N ASN A 523 8.07 -12.37 -9.20
CA ASN A 523 7.66 -13.38 -10.18
C ASN A 523 8.32 -14.72 -9.85
N ILE A 524 7.52 -15.76 -9.53
CA ILE A 524 8.03 -17.11 -9.26
C ILE A 524 7.89 -17.94 -10.52
N HIS A 525 9.00 -18.27 -11.17
CA HIS A 525 9.02 -19.21 -12.29
C HIS A 525 8.89 -20.64 -11.77
N MET A 526 7.64 -20.97 -11.39
CA MET A 526 7.29 -22.22 -10.76
C MET A 526 7.62 -23.41 -11.64
N PRO A 527 8.38 -24.42 -11.17
CA PRO A 527 8.58 -25.66 -11.90
C PRO A 527 7.28 -26.47 -11.97
N LEU A 528 7.31 -27.65 -12.59
CA LEU A 528 6.17 -28.53 -12.63
C LEU A 528 5.80 -28.99 -11.21
N VAL A 529 4.55 -28.75 -10.78
CA VAL A 529 4.05 -29.10 -9.44
C VAL A 529 2.98 -30.17 -9.53
N ALA A 530 3.05 -31.15 -8.64
CA ALA A 530 2.10 -32.27 -8.55
C ALA A 530 0.74 -31.79 -7.98
N THR A 531 -0.10 -31.23 -8.84
CA THR A 531 -1.42 -30.69 -8.52
C THR A 531 -2.49 -31.31 -9.41
N PRO A 532 -3.80 -31.15 -9.07
CA PRO A 532 -4.89 -31.58 -9.96
C PRO A 532 -4.80 -30.99 -11.37
N MET A 533 -4.26 -29.79 -11.52
CA MET A 533 -4.11 -29.10 -12.83
C MET A 533 -3.28 -29.91 -13.82
N ILE A 534 -2.24 -30.60 -13.38
CA ILE A 534 -1.37 -31.39 -14.27
C ILE A 534 -1.73 -32.86 -14.35
N ALA A 535 -2.71 -33.32 -13.55
CA ALA A 535 -3.09 -34.74 -13.50
C ALA A 535 -3.34 -35.36 -14.87
N PRO A 536 -4.04 -34.71 -15.83
CA PRO A 536 -4.28 -35.26 -17.17
C PRO A 536 -3.02 -35.45 -18.01
N SER A 537 -1.97 -34.68 -17.75
CA SER A 537 -0.72 -34.66 -18.54
C SER A 537 0.51 -35.13 -17.77
N ARG A 538 0.36 -35.54 -16.50
CA ARG A 538 1.49 -35.91 -15.63
C ARG A 538 2.39 -37.00 -16.22
N ARG A 539 1.80 -38.00 -16.87
CA ARG A 539 2.54 -39.10 -17.49
C ARG A 539 3.27 -38.70 -18.79
N LEU A 540 2.90 -37.56 -19.37
CA LEU A 540 3.42 -37.06 -20.63
C LEU A 540 4.53 -35.99 -20.43
N ASN A 541 4.87 -35.66 -19.18
CA ASN A 541 5.91 -34.68 -18.89
C ASN A 541 7.23 -35.36 -18.54
N PRO A 542 8.35 -34.96 -19.17
CA PRO A 542 9.65 -35.56 -18.93
C PRO A 542 10.28 -35.17 -17.59
N VAL A 543 9.80 -34.08 -16.97
CA VAL A 543 10.35 -33.53 -15.74
C VAL A 543 9.55 -34.02 -14.53
N ARG A 544 10.26 -34.38 -13.46
CA ARG A 544 9.61 -34.79 -12.20
C ARG A 544 8.97 -33.57 -11.52
N ALA A 545 7.69 -33.67 -11.21
CA ALA A 545 6.97 -32.63 -10.49
C ALA A 545 7.44 -32.54 -9.03
N ILE A 546 7.56 -31.34 -8.50
CA ILE A 546 7.74 -31.07 -7.07
C ILE A 546 6.39 -31.19 -6.34
N SER A 547 6.41 -31.29 -5.02
CA SER A 547 5.18 -31.29 -4.20
C SER A 547 4.56 -29.89 -4.10
N ALA A 548 3.28 -29.82 -3.72
CA ALA A 548 2.59 -28.55 -3.48
C ALA A 548 3.19 -27.81 -2.27
N GLU A 549 3.69 -28.53 -1.26
CA GLU A 549 4.35 -27.96 -0.08
C GLU A 549 5.67 -27.30 -0.45
N HIS A 550 6.45 -27.92 -1.35
CA HIS A 550 7.67 -27.31 -1.85
C HIS A 550 7.38 -26.02 -2.65
N ALA A 551 6.35 -26.03 -3.47
CA ALA A 551 5.88 -24.86 -4.20
C ALA A 551 5.39 -23.76 -3.22
N ALA A 552 4.68 -24.15 -2.15
CA ALA A 552 4.27 -23.22 -1.09
C ALA A 552 5.47 -22.58 -0.37
N ALA A 553 6.56 -23.32 -0.16
CA ALA A 553 7.79 -22.77 0.39
C ALA A 553 8.41 -21.68 -0.51
N MET A 554 8.33 -21.83 -1.85
CA MET A 554 8.75 -20.78 -2.79
C MET A 554 7.86 -19.53 -2.68
N VAL A 555 6.53 -19.70 -2.50
CA VAL A 555 5.60 -18.58 -2.27
C VAL A 555 5.94 -17.86 -0.97
N VAL A 556 6.15 -18.60 0.12
CA VAL A 556 6.56 -18.02 1.41
C VAL A 556 7.88 -17.27 1.27
N ARG A 557 8.86 -17.83 0.56
CA ARG A 557 10.12 -17.14 0.27
C ARG A 557 9.90 -15.83 -0.47
N GLY A 558 9.02 -15.82 -1.48
CA GLY A 558 8.63 -14.61 -2.20
C GLY A 558 8.05 -13.52 -1.29
N LEU A 559 7.17 -13.92 -0.36
CA LEU A 559 6.55 -12.99 0.60
C LEU A 559 7.54 -12.46 1.65
N VAL A 560 8.53 -13.27 2.04
CA VAL A 560 9.50 -12.93 3.11
C VAL A 560 10.69 -12.15 2.57
N GLU A 561 11.36 -12.69 1.52
CA GLU A 561 12.60 -12.13 0.98
C GLU A 561 12.34 -11.04 -0.07
N LYS A 562 11.15 -11.05 -0.69
CA LYS A 562 10.72 -10.11 -1.75
C LYS A 562 11.72 -9.93 -2.89
N PRO A 563 12.35 -11.00 -3.41
CA PRO A 563 13.21 -10.87 -4.57
C PRO A 563 12.35 -10.53 -5.81
N ALA A 564 12.91 -9.84 -6.81
CA ALA A 564 12.18 -9.58 -8.06
C ALA A 564 11.78 -10.89 -8.76
N ARG A 565 12.63 -11.93 -8.70
CA ARG A 565 12.40 -13.24 -9.33
C ARG A 565 12.83 -14.39 -8.42
N ILE A 566 12.10 -15.50 -8.50
CA ILE A 566 12.51 -16.81 -7.97
C ILE A 566 12.52 -17.80 -9.12
N ASP A 567 13.72 -18.21 -9.51
CA ASP A 567 13.97 -19.06 -10.66
C ASP A 567 14.45 -20.45 -10.24
N THR A 568 14.34 -21.40 -11.16
CA THR A 568 15.02 -22.69 -11.04
C THR A 568 16.32 -22.67 -11.87
N PRO A 569 17.40 -23.34 -11.44
CA PRO A 569 18.65 -23.38 -12.21
C PRO A 569 18.46 -23.84 -13.66
N LEU A 570 17.57 -24.82 -13.88
CA LEU A 570 17.26 -25.33 -15.22
C LEU A 570 16.48 -24.28 -16.05
N GLY A 571 15.57 -23.54 -15.44
CA GLY A 571 14.85 -22.44 -16.09
C GLY A 571 15.79 -21.34 -16.54
N THR A 572 16.67 -20.89 -15.66
CA THR A 572 17.68 -19.86 -15.98
C THR A 572 18.62 -20.33 -17.09
N LEU A 573 19.09 -21.59 -17.05
CA LEU A 573 19.93 -22.15 -18.10
C LEU A 573 19.19 -22.18 -19.46
N ALA A 574 17.92 -22.56 -19.47
CA ALA A 574 17.11 -22.58 -20.68
C ALA A 574 16.87 -21.15 -21.21
N GLU A 575 16.66 -20.17 -20.35
CA GLU A 575 16.51 -18.76 -20.71
C GLU A 575 17.78 -18.22 -21.37
N VAL A 576 18.93 -18.45 -20.76
CA VAL A 576 20.25 -18.08 -21.33
C VAL A 576 20.47 -18.77 -22.67
N GLY A 577 20.18 -20.07 -22.77
CA GLY A 577 20.29 -20.83 -24.03
C GLY A 577 19.38 -20.28 -25.13
N ASN A 578 18.16 -19.87 -24.79
CA ASN A 578 17.22 -19.23 -25.72
C ASN A 578 17.71 -17.86 -26.20
N TYR A 579 18.47 -17.15 -25.38
CA TYR A 579 19.05 -15.85 -25.72
C TYR A 579 20.33 -15.98 -26.58
N VAL A 580 21.27 -16.82 -26.16
CA VAL A 580 22.60 -16.95 -26.79
C VAL A 580 22.54 -17.74 -28.08
N ALA A 581 21.74 -18.82 -28.11
CA ALA A 581 21.67 -19.73 -29.25
C ALA A 581 20.22 -20.05 -29.68
N PRO A 582 19.42 -19.06 -30.10
CA PRO A 582 17.97 -19.24 -30.31
C PRO A 582 17.62 -20.24 -31.40
N ARG A 583 18.45 -20.38 -32.45
CA ARG A 583 18.24 -21.37 -33.52
C ARG A 583 18.45 -22.79 -33.01
N LEU A 584 19.48 -23.03 -32.21
CA LEU A 584 19.76 -24.34 -31.63
C LEU A 584 18.68 -24.71 -30.60
N ALA A 585 18.31 -23.79 -29.72
CA ALA A 585 17.25 -23.97 -28.73
C ALA A 585 15.93 -24.40 -29.41
N ARG A 586 15.54 -23.74 -30.51
CA ARG A 586 14.33 -24.12 -31.29
C ARG A 586 14.42 -25.54 -31.85
N ARG A 587 15.58 -25.97 -32.35
CA ARG A 587 15.78 -27.34 -32.86
C ARG A 587 15.64 -28.36 -31.73
N VAL A 588 16.23 -28.09 -30.56
CA VAL A 588 16.11 -28.96 -29.37
C VAL A 588 14.64 -29.04 -28.91
N LEU A 589 13.95 -27.90 -28.80
CA LEU A 589 12.53 -27.87 -28.45
C LEU A 589 11.65 -28.59 -29.49
N HIS A 590 12.00 -28.51 -30.76
CA HIS A 590 11.30 -29.26 -31.82
C HIS A 590 11.48 -30.79 -31.67
N GLN A 591 12.66 -31.26 -31.31
CA GLN A 591 12.86 -32.68 -31.00
C GLN A 591 12.06 -33.14 -29.79
N LEU A 592 11.97 -32.28 -28.75
CA LEU A 592 11.09 -32.52 -27.60
C LEU A 592 9.61 -32.55 -28.03
N TYR A 593 9.21 -31.65 -28.94
CA TYR A 593 7.86 -31.64 -29.49
C TYR A 593 7.54 -32.96 -30.24
N LEU A 594 8.43 -33.51 -31.03
CA LEU A 594 8.23 -34.76 -31.73
C LEU A 594 8.21 -35.97 -30.79
N GLY A 595 9.05 -35.97 -29.76
CA GLY A 595 9.20 -37.10 -28.83
C GLY A 595 8.05 -37.26 -27.81
N TYR A 596 7.22 -36.21 -27.58
CA TYR A 596 6.16 -36.24 -26.59
C TYR A 596 4.80 -35.79 -27.19
N PRO A 597 3.99 -36.75 -27.72
CA PRO A 597 2.73 -36.42 -28.40
C PRO A 597 1.69 -35.77 -27.50
N ASP A 598 0.65 -35.19 -28.09
CA ASP A 598 -0.55 -34.75 -27.39
C ASP A 598 -1.31 -35.94 -26.81
N SER A 599 -2.10 -35.68 -25.74
CA SER A 599 -3.03 -36.67 -25.22
C SER A 599 -4.14 -36.99 -26.25
N PRO A 600 -4.75 -38.19 -26.22
CA PRO A 600 -5.90 -38.50 -27.06
C PRO A 600 -7.00 -37.45 -26.99
N ALA A 601 -7.35 -36.98 -25.79
CA ALA A 601 -8.33 -35.92 -25.60
C ALA A 601 -7.91 -34.59 -26.24
N ALA A 602 -6.60 -34.28 -26.29
CA ALA A 602 -6.11 -33.09 -26.96
C ALA A 602 -6.12 -33.22 -28.49
N GLN A 603 -6.14 -34.45 -29.00
CA GLN A 603 -6.28 -34.81 -30.43
C GLN A 603 -7.77 -34.93 -30.86
N GLY A 604 -8.73 -34.74 -29.94
CA GLY A 604 -10.14 -34.91 -30.23
C GLY A 604 -10.59 -36.39 -30.28
N ILE A 605 -9.74 -37.33 -29.85
CA ILE A 605 -10.05 -38.76 -29.81
C ILE A 605 -10.78 -39.06 -28.51
N SER A 606 -12.10 -39.30 -28.57
CA SER A 606 -12.89 -39.78 -27.45
C SER A 606 -12.45 -41.20 -27.08
N PRO A 607 -12.30 -41.54 -25.78
CA PRO A 607 -12.06 -42.92 -25.39
C PRO A 607 -13.27 -43.75 -25.82
N PRO A 608 -13.08 -44.99 -26.34
CA PRO A 608 -14.18 -45.87 -26.65
C PRO A 608 -14.97 -46.16 -25.38
N ASP A 609 -16.31 -46.04 -25.47
CA ASP A 609 -17.23 -46.40 -24.37
C ASP A 609 -17.00 -47.86 -23.96
N GLY A 610 -16.56 -48.07 -22.74
CA GLY A 610 -16.56 -49.42 -22.15
C GLY A 610 -15.25 -49.97 -21.57
N ASP A 611 -14.09 -49.41 -21.82
CA ASP A 611 -12.82 -50.00 -21.33
C ASP A 611 -12.22 -49.22 -20.12
N ARG A 612 -12.66 -49.54 -18.92
CA ARG A 612 -12.04 -49.12 -17.65
C ARG A 612 -10.78 -49.90 -17.29
N THR A 613 -10.39 -50.86 -18.10
CA THR A 613 -9.12 -51.58 -17.97
C THR A 613 -8.04 -50.88 -18.79
N ALA A 614 -7.33 -50.00 -18.12
CA ALA A 614 -6.22 -49.28 -18.74
C ALA A 614 -5.17 -50.23 -19.32
N ARG A 615 -5.23 -50.52 -20.62
CA ARG A 615 -4.08 -51.02 -21.34
C ARG A 615 -2.93 -50.04 -21.13
N ARG A 616 -1.85 -50.54 -20.54
CA ARG A 616 -0.58 -49.80 -20.47
C ARG A 616 -0.23 -49.28 -21.86
N PRO A 617 -0.17 -47.96 -22.09
CA PRO A 617 0.33 -47.47 -23.39
C PRO A 617 1.74 -48.01 -23.58
N ASN A 618 2.02 -48.51 -24.78
CA ASN A 618 3.37 -48.88 -25.21
C ASN A 618 4.36 -47.82 -24.71
N ARG A 619 5.39 -48.26 -23.98
CA ARG A 619 6.48 -47.37 -23.55
C ARG A 619 6.92 -46.58 -24.75
N PRO A 620 6.87 -45.24 -24.75
CA PRO A 620 7.51 -44.46 -25.79
C PRO A 620 8.97 -44.90 -25.86
N ALA A 621 9.46 -45.07 -27.05
CA ALA A 621 10.87 -45.44 -27.28
C ALA A 621 11.71 -44.50 -26.39
N ARG A 622 12.42 -45.06 -25.42
CA ARG A 622 13.31 -44.32 -24.55
C ARG A 622 14.34 -43.66 -25.45
N MET A 623 14.14 -42.38 -25.75
CA MET A 623 15.26 -41.58 -26.26
C MET A 623 16.26 -41.50 -25.09
N GLY A 624 17.28 -42.37 -25.21
CA GLY A 624 18.28 -42.53 -24.17
C GLY A 624 19.06 -41.24 -24.02
N ILE A 625 18.75 -40.46 -23.00
CA ILE A 625 19.71 -39.45 -22.53
C ILE A 625 20.99 -40.23 -22.22
N PRO A 626 22.13 -39.91 -22.88
CA PRO A 626 23.37 -40.64 -22.66
C PRO A 626 23.68 -40.76 -21.17
N ARG A 627 24.05 -41.96 -20.71
CA ARG A 627 24.37 -42.21 -19.29
C ARG A 627 25.27 -41.15 -18.62
N PRO A 628 26.28 -40.55 -19.27
CA PRO A 628 27.07 -39.49 -18.66
C PRO A 628 26.27 -38.22 -18.37
N VAL A 629 25.38 -37.75 -19.26
CA VAL A 629 24.55 -36.56 -19.05
C VAL A 629 23.57 -36.75 -17.89
N ARG A 630 23.04 -37.97 -17.72
CA ARG A 630 22.17 -38.33 -16.60
C ARG A 630 22.93 -38.37 -15.25
N ARG A 631 24.23 -38.65 -15.27
CA ARG A 631 25.09 -38.68 -14.09
C ARG A 631 25.46 -37.27 -13.65
N TRP A 632 25.74 -36.37 -14.57
CA TRP A 632 26.04 -34.96 -14.33
C TRP A 632 24.80 -34.18 -13.91
N GLY A 633 23.63 -34.45 -14.47
CA GLY A 633 22.38 -33.80 -14.08
C GLY A 633 21.97 -34.07 -12.60
N ARG A 634 22.47 -35.16 -12.00
CA ARG A 634 22.23 -35.45 -10.55
C ARG A 634 23.05 -34.59 -9.60
N LEU A 635 24.10 -33.93 -10.12
CA LEU A 635 24.98 -33.06 -9.30
C LEU A 635 24.52 -31.61 -9.25
N VAL A 636 23.51 -31.25 -10.04
CA VAL A 636 22.95 -29.88 -10.02
C VAL A 636 21.74 -29.86 -9.09
N PRO A 637 21.73 -29.07 -8.02
CA PRO A 637 20.59 -28.95 -7.12
C PRO A 637 19.33 -28.51 -7.88
N GLY A 638 18.23 -29.24 -7.72
CA GLY A 638 16.96 -28.97 -8.42
C GLY A 638 16.77 -29.70 -9.75
N VAL A 639 17.77 -30.46 -10.24
CA VAL A 639 17.66 -31.32 -11.41
C VAL A 639 17.47 -32.75 -10.94
N HIS A 640 16.23 -33.22 -10.91
CA HIS A 640 15.88 -34.60 -10.61
C HIS A 640 15.38 -35.27 -11.90
N TRP A 641 16.26 -36.03 -12.53
CA TRP A 641 15.94 -36.88 -13.72
C TRP A 641 15.26 -38.18 -13.30
#